data_d8ac2d6d015484134b9e22960d658cc2
#
_entry.id   d8ac2d6d015484134b9e22960d658cc2
#
_cell.length_a   1.000
_cell.length_b   1.000
_cell.length_c   1.000
_cell.angle_alpha   90.00
_cell.angle_beta   90.00
_cell.angle_gamma   90.00
#
_symmetry.space_group_name_H-M   'P 1'
#
loop_
_entity.id
_entity.type
_entity.pdbx_description
1 polymer ?
#
loop_
_entity_poly.entity_id
_entity_poly.type
_entity_poly.pdbx_seq_one_letter_code
_entity_poly.pdbx_strand_id
1 'polypeptide(L)'
;MQCHNFNKDWTFEKADQADRLKAFYGNSNAVAVTLPHDAMIREKRDKDCPSGAQSGFYPGGVYTYEKKFMAQYEWKKQDVFLEFEGIYGIARVWINGSLAAVNRNGYMGFSVDLKPWISYEHENIIRIDVDNSKQPNSRWYSGSGIYRDVNLWTGKDVYISHDKLRITTLSVNDDMAVIEVCAQLKNIIGHGLEAECLIEIKKDGQKTASDTQRVVFRSEQMQTVRVQIPIEHPKKWSPKQPALYECHITTKFDDKICDEAVSNFGIRVLALDPVHGLQINGETVKLRGTCIHHDNGVIGAETFKEAEWYRCKRLKEAGFNAIRSAHHPMSRAMLDACDHIGILVMDELTDMWDKEKNTYDFSDIFEDEYNQWINHMVEKDYNHPSVIIYSVGNEIQEAGTKQGAWINRMLCNKFHELDNTRYTTNALNGLNCAGRRLGVIMRDVAEKFGMDSHGSGSGGGSNALNSFMSLMSGEKGEFFAKHPLVSEALEECSQSCDITGLNYLSGRYELEHELHPAKTVLGTETYPADIENLWKLVETYPHVIGDFTWTGYDYIGEAGVGIFHYDGNANFTSIYPERLGYIGDIDLIGNRRPISYFREIVYGLTDKPYIAVERLEHAGQTAGKTAWMFKDNISSWTWKGFEGTTANVDVYSSGDEVELFLNDKSLGRKPAGRENHFTASYEVPYEPGTLKAVAYQKDRKLGEYELSTAKSVTKLKVCRVTENERNIAYIKIWLVDDNGTINSQEAEKRLLHASVVGNGVLEGFGTANPSSEEDYFSDSVTTFDGSALAVVRWKDVKSKEPAVLKVWTDDGYQVMINIENN
;
A
#
# COMPACT_ATOMS: atom_id res chain seq x y z
N MET A 1 -11.69 5.39 -26.34
CA MET A 1 -13.03 4.99 -25.82
C MET A 1 -13.48 6.00 -24.77
N GLN A 2 -14.80 6.19 -24.61
CA GLN A 2 -15.35 7.06 -23.56
C GLN A 2 -15.59 6.23 -22.30
N CYS A 3 -15.15 6.76 -21.16
CA CYS A 3 -15.31 6.14 -19.84
C CYS A 3 -16.51 6.76 -19.11
N HIS A 4 -17.35 5.92 -18.53
CA HIS A 4 -18.47 6.30 -17.70
C HIS A 4 -18.38 5.57 -16.36
N ASN A 5 -18.30 6.32 -15.26
CA ASN A 5 -18.35 5.72 -13.93
C ASN A 5 -19.65 4.94 -13.72
N PHE A 6 -19.54 3.69 -13.27
CA PHE A 6 -20.66 2.78 -13.14
C PHE A 6 -20.90 2.33 -11.69
N ASN A 7 -20.36 3.04 -10.72
CA ASN A 7 -20.36 2.70 -9.28
C ASN A 7 -21.68 2.90 -8.55
N LYS A 8 -22.60 3.73 -9.06
CA LYS A 8 -23.86 4.03 -8.38
C LYS A 8 -24.95 2.99 -8.66
N ASP A 9 -25.99 2.99 -7.84
CA ASP A 9 -27.23 2.22 -8.03
C ASP A 9 -27.03 0.70 -8.11
N TRP A 10 -26.16 0.18 -7.27
CA TRP A 10 -26.02 -1.25 -7.02
C TRP A 10 -26.85 -1.65 -5.80
N THR A 11 -27.28 -2.91 -5.77
CA THR A 11 -27.79 -3.56 -4.56
C THR A 11 -26.83 -4.65 -4.13
N PHE A 12 -26.77 -4.90 -2.85
CA PHE A 12 -25.89 -5.86 -2.21
C PHE A 12 -26.67 -6.76 -1.25
N GLU A 13 -26.37 -8.04 -1.27
CA GLU A 13 -26.93 -9.02 -0.34
C GLU A 13 -25.86 -10.04 0.04
N LYS A 14 -25.78 -10.41 1.34
CA LYS A 14 -25.03 -11.57 1.79
C LYS A 14 -25.81 -12.84 1.47
N ALA A 15 -25.25 -13.73 0.68
CA ALA A 15 -25.90 -14.98 0.33
C ALA A 15 -25.70 -16.02 1.43
N ASP A 16 -26.68 -16.22 2.28
CA ASP A 16 -26.79 -17.44 3.07
C ASP A 16 -27.40 -18.57 2.20
N GLN A 17 -26.95 -19.82 2.41
CA GLN A 17 -27.48 -20.97 1.64
C GLN A 17 -29.03 -21.11 1.77
N ALA A 18 -29.58 -20.68 2.92
CA ALA A 18 -31.00 -20.64 3.16
C ALA A 18 -31.75 -19.53 2.37
N ASP A 19 -31.03 -18.42 2.08
CA ASP A 19 -31.62 -17.25 1.43
C ASP A 19 -31.67 -17.35 -0.10
N ARG A 20 -30.86 -18.22 -0.71
CA ARG A 20 -30.96 -18.53 -2.15
C ARG A 20 -32.34 -19.02 -2.56
N LEU A 21 -33.02 -19.76 -1.69
CA LEU A 21 -34.41 -20.17 -1.90
C LEU A 21 -35.41 -19.03 -1.68
N LYS A 22 -35.12 -18.12 -0.73
CA LYS A 22 -35.96 -16.94 -0.46
C LYS A 22 -35.91 -15.92 -1.59
N ALA A 23 -34.70 -15.69 -2.18
CA ALA A 23 -34.55 -14.83 -3.35
C ALA A 23 -35.38 -15.33 -4.55
N PHE A 24 -35.48 -16.64 -4.73
CA PHE A 24 -36.34 -17.24 -5.75
C PHE A 24 -37.84 -16.95 -5.52
N TYR A 25 -38.26 -16.74 -4.27
CA TYR A 25 -39.64 -16.39 -3.90
C TYR A 25 -39.88 -14.88 -3.74
N GLY A 26 -38.94 -14.02 -4.10
CA GLY A 26 -39.13 -12.56 -4.12
C GLY A 26 -38.93 -11.84 -2.78
N ASN A 27 -38.37 -12.49 -1.76
CA ASN A 27 -38.02 -11.89 -0.48
C ASN A 27 -36.50 -11.63 -0.43
N SER A 28 -36.02 -10.54 -1.06
CA SER A 28 -34.61 -10.11 -1.00
C SER A 28 -34.40 -9.14 0.17
N ASN A 29 -33.33 -9.35 0.94
CA ASN A 29 -32.83 -8.42 1.95
C ASN A 29 -31.77 -7.47 1.36
N ALA A 30 -31.76 -7.31 0.05
CA ALA A 30 -30.77 -6.51 -0.64
C ALA A 30 -30.83 -5.03 -0.21
N VAL A 31 -29.69 -4.47 0.10
CA VAL A 31 -29.52 -3.05 0.45
C VAL A 31 -28.86 -2.28 -0.71
N ALA A 32 -29.21 -1.01 -0.84
CA ALA A 32 -28.57 -0.16 -1.84
C ALA A 32 -27.13 0.16 -1.44
N VAL A 33 -26.19 0.01 -2.38
CA VAL A 33 -24.78 0.34 -2.18
C VAL A 33 -24.25 1.14 -3.36
N THR A 34 -23.21 1.90 -3.09
CA THR A 34 -22.40 2.57 -4.10
C THR A 34 -20.98 2.04 -3.99
N LEU A 35 -20.36 1.71 -5.10
CA LEU A 35 -18.98 1.20 -5.15
C LEU A 35 -17.95 2.34 -5.01
N PRO A 36 -16.74 2.07 -4.57
CA PRO A 36 -16.23 0.80 -4.04
C PRO A 36 -16.96 0.35 -2.77
N HIS A 37 -17.03 -0.96 -2.52
CA HIS A 37 -17.68 -1.54 -1.35
C HIS A 37 -16.96 -2.82 -0.92
N ASP A 38 -16.48 -2.83 0.33
CA ASP A 38 -15.89 -4.00 0.97
C ASP A 38 -16.92 -4.68 1.87
N ALA A 39 -17.36 -5.87 1.46
CA ALA A 39 -18.33 -6.64 2.21
C ALA A 39 -17.76 -7.27 3.49
N MET A 40 -16.44 -7.61 3.48
CA MET A 40 -15.79 -8.33 4.58
C MET A 40 -15.59 -7.44 5.80
N ILE A 41 -15.21 -6.17 5.63
CA ILE A 41 -15.02 -5.25 6.76
C ILE A 41 -16.32 -4.98 7.53
N ARG A 42 -17.46 -5.18 6.89
CA ARG A 42 -18.81 -4.99 7.46
C ARG A 42 -19.33 -6.23 8.17
N GLU A 43 -18.59 -7.34 8.08
CA GLU A 43 -18.90 -8.56 8.82
C GLU A 43 -18.49 -8.42 10.29
N LYS A 44 -19.27 -9.06 11.17
CA LYS A 44 -18.88 -9.20 12.56
C LYS A 44 -17.66 -10.13 12.65
N ARG A 45 -16.63 -9.68 13.33
CA ARG A 45 -15.43 -10.51 13.56
C ARG A 45 -15.77 -11.75 14.39
N ASP A 46 -15.15 -12.86 14.05
CA ASP A 46 -15.39 -14.15 14.69
C ASP A 46 -14.07 -14.77 15.12
N LYS A 47 -13.92 -14.99 16.44
CA LYS A 47 -12.72 -15.63 17.02
C LYS A 47 -12.44 -17.02 16.46
N ASP A 48 -13.46 -17.70 15.96
CA ASP A 48 -13.40 -19.05 15.42
C ASP A 48 -13.34 -19.08 13.88
N CYS A 49 -13.20 -17.90 13.21
CA CYS A 49 -13.09 -17.86 11.75
C CYS A 49 -11.82 -18.58 11.25
N PRO A 50 -11.87 -19.28 10.10
CA PRO A 50 -10.74 -20.11 9.64
C PRO A 50 -9.44 -19.33 9.38
N SER A 51 -9.51 -18.07 8.99
CA SER A 51 -8.33 -17.21 8.76
C SER A 51 -7.71 -16.69 10.06
N GLY A 52 -8.47 -16.65 11.16
CA GLY A 52 -7.99 -16.17 12.46
C GLY A 52 -7.25 -14.84 12.38
N ALA A 53 -6.06 -14.80 12.95
CA ALA A 53 -5.18 -13.63 12.97
C ALA A 53 -4.79 -13.10 11.58
N GLN A 54 -4.70 -13.97 10.58
CA GLN A 54 -4.29 -13.57 9.23
C GLN A 54 -5.22 -12.52 8.64
N SER A 55 -6.53 -12.65 8.84
CA SER A 55 -7.52 -11.66 8.38
C SER A 55 -7.93 -10.65 9.47
N GLY A 56 -7.29 -10.62 10.64
CA GLY A 56 -7.76 -9.84 11.79
C GLY A 56 -9.10 -10.35 12.32
N PHE A 57 -9.36 -11.66 12.20
CA PHE A 57 -10.60 -12.33 12.61
C PHE A 57 -11.86 -11.93 11.83
N TYR A 58 -11.70 -11.33 10.64
CA TYR A 58 -12.82 -11.09 9.73
C TYR A 58 -13.12 -12.36 8.93
N PRO A 59 -14.37 -12.87 8.94
CA PRO A 59 -14.75 -14.03 8.17
C PRO A 59 -14.94 -13.69 6.70
N GLY A 60 -14.63 -14.65 5.83
CA GLY A 60 -15.06 -14.59 4.44
C GLY A 60 -16.55 -14.91 4.29
N GLY A 61 -17.06 -14.76 3.07
CA GLY A 61 -18.48 -15.02 2.80
C GLY A 61 -18.79 -15.16 1.31
N VAL A 62 -20.08 -15.36 1.03
CA VAL A 62 -20.64 -15.32 -0.33
C VAL A 62 -21.56 -14.12 -0.42
N TYR A 63 -21.35 -13.30 -1.44
CA TYR A 63 -22.04 -12.03 -1.61
C TYR A 63 -22.60 -11.92 -3.03
N THR A 64 -23.72 -11.22 -3.16
CA THR A 64 -24.33 -10.94 -4.46
C THR A 64 -24.50 -9.43 -4.62
N TYR A 65 -24.04 -8.93 -5.75
CA TYR A 65 -24.29 -7.56 -6.20
C TYR A 65 -25.19 -7.60 -7.43
N GLU A 66 -26.16 -6.69 -7.52
CA GLU A 66 -27.01 -6.57 -8.68
C GLU A 66 -27.15 -5.12 -9.09
N LYS A 67 -27.16 -4.87 -10.39
CA LYS A 67 -27.45 -3.56 -10.97
C LYS A 67 -28.36 -3.69 -12.16
N LYS A 68 -29.40 -2.85 -12.19
CA LYS A 68 -30.30 -2.67 -13.31
C LYS A 68 -29.90 -1.45 -14.12
N PHE A 69 -29.92 -1.57 -15.43
CA PHE A 69 -29.59 -0.45 -16.31
C PHE A 69 -30.30 -0.55 -17.66
N MET A 70 -30.48 0.59 -18.31
CA MET A 70 -31.03 0.66 -19.67
C MET A 70 -29.88 0.74 -20.67
N ALA A 71 -29.79 -0.22 -21.60
CA ALA A 71 -28.86 -0.17 -22.69
C ALA A 71 -29.39 0.76 -23.79
N GLN A 72 -28.59 1.78 -24.14
CA GLN A 72 -28.97 2.75 -25.17
C GLN A 72 -28.95 2.09 -26.56
N TYR A 73 -29.84 2.54 -27.46
CA TYR A 73 -29.93 2.01 -28.82
C TYR A 73 -28.65 2.20 -29.61
N GLU A 74 -27.98 3.32 -29.39
CA GLU A 74 -26.70 3.70 -30.03
C GLU A 74 -25.59 2.68 -29.76
N TRP A 75 -25.62 2.01 -28.60
CA TRP A 75 -24.63 0.97 -28.24
C TRP A 75 -24.64 -0.23 -29.17
N LYS A 76 -25.70 -0.42 -29.93
CA LYS A 76 -25.79 -1.48 -30.96
C LYS A 76 -24.69 -1.33 -32.03
N LYS A 77 -24.26 -0.10 -32.28
CA LYS A 77 -23.20 0.25 -33.22
C LYS A 77 -21.86 0.57 -32.57
N GLN A 78 -21.73 0.32 -31.28
CA GLN A 78 -20.52 0.58 -30.48
C GLN A 78 -19.98 -0.72 -29.90
N ASP A 79 -18.72 -0.74 -29.57
CA ASP A 79 -18.20 -1.72 -28.61
C ASP A 79 -18.45 -1.18 -27.20
N VAL A 80 -18.91 -2.05 -26.33
CA VAL A 80 -19.32 -1.69 -24.96
C VAL A 80 -18.71 -2.69 -23.99
N PHE A 81 -17.83 -2.21 -23.12
CA PHE A 81 -17.14 -3.05 -22.12
C PHE A 81 -17.45 -2.57 -20.72
N LEU A 82 -17.62 -3.52 -19.81
CA LEU A 82 -17.67 -3.26 -18.39
C LEU A 82 -16.34 -3.69 -17.78
N GLU A 83 -15.61 -2.74 -17.22
CA GLU A 83 -14.33 -2.95 -16.54
C GLU A 83 -14.57 -3.00 -15.03
N PHE A 84 -14.01 -4.00 -14.38
CA PHE A 84 -13.87 -4.10 -12.94
C PHE A 84 -12.39 -3.97 -12.59
N GLU A 85 -12.02 -2.94 -11.84
CA GLU A 85 -10.62 -2.76 -11.42
C GLU A 85 -10.20 -3.75 -10.34
N GLY A 86 -11.15 -4.32 -9.59
CA GLY A 86 -10.89 -5.37 -8.61
C GLY A 86 -12.16 -5.87 -7.92
N ILE A 87 -12.30 -7.19 -7.85
CA ILE A 87 -13.36 -7.89 -7.10
C ILE A 87 -12.68 -9.01 -6.32
N TYR A 88 -12.58 -8.89 -5.00
CA TYR A 88 -11.93 -9.93 -4.21
C TYR A 88 -12.89 -11.05 -3.81
N GLY A 89 -12.45 -12.28 -4.08
CA GLY A 89 -13.18 -13.52 -4.10
C GLY A 89 -13.35 -14.03 -5.54
N ILE A 90 -13.84 -15.25 -5.70
CA ILE A 90 -14.18 -15.79 -7.03
C ILE A 90 -15.43 -15.06 -7.54
N ALA A 91 -15.26 -14.17 -8.51
CA ALA A 91 -16.34 -13.38 -9.08
C ALA A 91 -16.94 -14.06 -10.31
N ARG A 92 -18.27 -14.25 -10.32
CA ARG A 92 -19.04 -14.73 -11.46
C ARG A 92 -19.97 -13.62 -11.91
N VAL A 93 -19.75 -13.12 -13.13
CA VAL A 93 -20.54 -12.04 -13.73
C VAL A 93 -21.62 -12.63 -14.62
N TRP A 94 -22.87 -12.39 -14.25
CA TRP A 94 -24.05 -12.79 -14.99
C TRP A 94 -24.71 -11.58 -15.63
N ILE A 95 -25.09 -11.69 -16.89
CA ILE A 95 -25.80 -10.63 -17.60
C ILE A 95 -27.10 -11.24 -18.16
N ASN A 96 -28.21 -10.70 -17.76
CA ASN A 96 -29.53 -11.22 -18.15
C ASN A 96 -29.70 -12.75 -17.94
N GLY A 97 -29.10 -13.25 -16.83
CA GLY A 97 -29.15 -14.66 -16.46
C GLY A 97 -28.13 -15.57 -17.15
N SER A 98 -27.31 -15.05 -18.05
CA SER A 98 -26.24 -15.80 -18.72
C SER A 98 -24.88 -15.49 -18.07
N LEU A 99 -24.05 -16.51 -17.84
CA LEU A 99 -22.69 -16.34 -17.30
C LEU A 99 -21.79 -15.73 -18.38
N ALA A 100 -21.36 -14.48 -18.18
CA ALA A 100 -20.54 -13.73 -19.11
C ALA A 100 -19.05 -13.82 -18.81
N ALA A 101 -18.66 -13.87 -17.52
CA ALA A 101 -17.25 -13.95 -17.12
C ALA A 101 -17.08 -14.60 -15.75
N VAL A 102 -15.88 -15.14 -15.50
CA VAL A 102 -15.40 -15.58 -14.19
C VAL A 102 -14.00 -15.00 -13.98
N ASN A 103 -13.79 -14.32 -12.85
CA ASN A 103 -12.48 -13.87 -12.40
C ASN A 103 -12.13 -14.58 -11.09
N ARG A 104 -10.91 -15.15 -11.02
CA ARG A 104 -10.45 -15.90 -9.85
C ARG A 104 -9.40 -15.15 -9.02
N ASN A 105 -8.69 -14.18 -9.61
CA ASN A 105 -7.71 -13.37 -8.90
C ASN A 105 -8.29 -11.99 -8.55
N GLY A 106 -8.54 -11.77 -7.26
CA GLY A 106 -9.20 -10.57 -6.77
C GLY A 106 -8.40 -9.27 -6.91
N TYR A 107 -7.10 -9.34 -7.13
CA TYR A 107 -6.23 -8.18 -7.31
C TYR A 107 -6.09 -7.73 -8.76
N MET A 108 -6.49 -8.58 -9.70
CA MET A 108 -6.45 -8.28 -11.13
C MET A 108 -7.77 -7.69 -11.60
N GLY A 109 -7.68 -6.58 -12.35
CA GLY A 109 -8.82 -6.05 -13.09
C GLY A 109 -9.16 -6.94 -14.29
N PHE A 110 -10.39 -6.86 -14.75
CA PHE A 110 -10.85 -7.56 -15.93
C PHE A 110 -12.00 -6.81 -16.60
N SER A 111 -12.20 -7.07 -17.88
CA SER A 111 -13.27 -6.46 -18.67
C SER A 111 -14.20 -7.51 -19.25
N VAL A 112 -15.49 -7.16 -19.35
CA VAL A 112 -16.55 -7.98 -19.96
C VAL A 112 -17.13 -7.25 -21.15
N ASP A 113 -17.06 -7.85 -22.34
CA ASP A 113 -17.81 -7.36 -23.52
C ASP A 113 -19.30 -7.54 -23.27
N LEU A 114 -20.04 -6.44 -23.21
CA LEU A 114 -21.49 -6.46 -22.95
C LEU A 114 -22.32 -6.79 -24.19
N LYS A 115 -21.80 -6.53 -25.39
CA LYS A 115 -22.53 -6.60 -26.66
C LYS A 115 -23.28 -7.93 -26.91
N PRO A 116 -22.71 -9.10 -26.59
CA PRO A 116 -23.38 -10.39 -26.79
C PRO A 116 -24.57 -10.63 -25.84
N TRP A 117 -24.65 -9.88 -24.73
CA TRP A 117 -25.50 -10.23 -23.61
C TRP A 117 -26.65 -9.25 -23.36
N ILE A 118 -26.57 -8.00 -23.86
CA ILE A 118 -27.49 -6.92 -23.52
C ILE A 118 -28.65 -6.85 -24.50
N SER A 119 -29.83 -6.47 -23.99
CA SER A 119 -31.04 -6.11 -24.75
C SER A 119 -31.12 -4.60 -24.84
N TYR A 120 -31.15 -4.07 -26.08
CA TYR A 120 -31.19 -2.62 -26.29
C TYR A 120 -32.58 -2.07 -26.05
N GLU A 121 -32.71 -0.87 -25.50
CA GLU A 121 -33.95 -0.19 -25.15
C GLU A 121 -34.81 -0.96 -24.12
N HIS A 122 -34.20 -1.93 -23.47
CA HIS A 122 -34.84 -2.71 -22.38
C HIS A 122 -33.97 -2.62 -21.11
N GLU A 123 -34.63 -2.93 -19.99
CA GLU A 123 -33.86 -3.10 -18.72
C GLU A 123 -32.99 -4.35 -18.82
N ASN A 124 -31.71 -4.18 -18.46
CA ASN A 124 -30.77 -5.28 -18.33
C ASN A 124 -30.36 -5.42 -16.87
N ILE A 125 -30.01 -6.61 -16.49
CA ILE A 125 -29.58 -6.96 -15.13
C ILE A 125 -28.15 -7.51 -15.20
N ILE A 126 -27.24 -6.85 -14.49
CA ILE A 126 -25.92 -7.39 -14.18
C ILE A 126 -26.00 -7.92 -12.75
N ARG A 127 -25.67 -9.19 -12.57
CA ARG A 127 -25.53 -9.82 -11.26
C ARG A 127 -24.11 -10.34 -11.12
N ILE A 128 -23.51 -10.12 -9.96
CA ILE A 128 -22.18 -10.57 -9.64
C ILE A 128 -22.24 -11.38 -8.36
N ASP A 129 -21.95 -12.67 -8.45
CA ASP A 129 -21.76 -13.54 -7.30
C ASP A 129 -20.28 -13.56 -6.94
N VAL A 130 -19.95 -13.17 -5.71
CA VAL A 130 -18.58 -13.14 -5.17
C VAL A 130 -18.46 -14.18 -4.08
N ASP A 131 -17.58 -15.16 -4.26
CA ASP A 131 -17.36 -16.24 -3.32
C ASP A 131 -15.98 -16.13 -2.68
N ASN A 132 -15.93 -15.63 -1.44
CA ASN A 132 -14.74 -15.59 -0.57
C ASN A 132 -14.94 -16.45 0.68
N SER A 133 -15.75 -17.51 0.58
CA SER A 133 -16.08 -18.41 1.71
C SER A 133 -14.96 -19.39 2.03
N LYS A 134 -14.09 -19.69 1.08
CA LYS A 134 -12.95 -20.59 1.27
C LYS A 134 -11.81 -19.83 1.95
N GLN A 135 -11.52 -20.21 3.19
CA GLN A 135 -10.53 -19.57 4.05
C GLN A 135 -9.67 -20.62 4.77
N PRO A 136 -8.38 -20.34 5.11
CA PRO A 136 -7.61 -19.13 4.77
C PRO A 136 -7.18 -19.10 3.30
N ASN A 137 -7.20 -17.92 2.67
CA ASN A 137 -6.74 -17.72 1.30
C ASN A 137 -5.73 -16.57 1.15
N SER A 138 -5.42 -15.88 2.24
CA SER A 138 -4.46 -14.79 2.31
C SER A 138 -3.81 -14.75 3.67
N ARG A 139 -2.58 -14.20 3.78
CA ARG A 139 -1.87 -13.98 5.04
C ARG A 139 -2.18 -12.63 5.69
N TRP A 140 -2.93 -11.77 5.02
CA TRP A 140 -3.37 -10.45 5.45
C TRP A 140 -4.86 -10.27 5.17
N TYR A 141 -5.43 -9.15 5.58
CA TYR A 141 -6.81 -8.81 5.29
C TYR A 141 -7.01 -8.54 3.79
N SER A 142 -7.79 -9.37 3.15
CA SER A 142 -8.02 -9.29 1.70
C SER A 142 -9.17 -8.37 1.30
N GLY A 143 -10.13 -8.12 2.20
CA GLY A 143 -11.44 -7.62 1.85
C GLY A 143 -12.29 -8.64 1.09
N SER A 144 -13.48 -8.25 0.66
CA SER A 144 -14.37 -9.04 -0.20
C SER A 144 -15.34 -8.15 -0.96
N GLY A 145 -15.70 -8.56 -2.17
CA GLY A 145 -16.67 -7.83 -2.99
C GLY A 145 -16.02 -6.92 -4.02
N ILE A 146 -16.80 -5.96 -4.51
CA ILE A 146 -16.36 -5.01 -5.55
C ILE A 146 -15.70 -3.82 -4.84
N TYR A 147 -14.42 -3.98 -4.51
CA TYR A 147 -13.69 -3.06 -3.64
C TYR A 147 -12.91 -1.97 -4.41
N ARG A 148 -12.91 -2.02 -5.75
CA ARG A 148 -12.37 -0.99 -6.66
C ARG A 148 -13.44 -0.50 -7.61
N ASP A 149 -13.12 0.49 -8.43
CA ASP A 149 -14.05 1.13 -9.36
C ASP A 149 -14.58 0.17 -10.44
N VAL A 150 -15.81 0.44 -10.87
CA VAL A 150 -16.44 -0.17 -12.03
C VAL A 150 -16.69 0.90 -13.08
N ASN A 151 -16.17 0.68 -14.29
CA ASN A 151 -16.22 1.60 -15.41
C ASN A 151 -16.92 0.98 -16.62
N LEU A 152 -17.79 1.75 -17.25
CA LEU A 152 -18.39 1.39 -18.53
C LEU A 152 -17.68 2.14 -19.65
N TRP A 153 -17.10 1.39 -20.59
CA TRP A 153 -16.35 1.90 -21.72
C TRP A 153 -17.16 1.75 -23.00
N THR A 154 -17.26 2.83 -23.78
CA THR A 154 -17.91 2.79 -25.10
C THR A 154 -16.95 3.27 -26.19
N GLY A 155 -16.86 2.51 -27.28
CA GLY A 155 -16.06 2.85 -28.46
C GLY A 155 -16.91 2.88 -29.73
N LYS A 156 -16.80 3.94 -30.52
CA LYS A 156 -17.55 4.10 -31.76
C LYS A 156 -16.63 4.40 -32.94
N ASP A 157 -17.06 4.02 -34.11
CA ASP A 157 -16.40 4.31 -35.40
C ASP A 157 -14.92 3.87 -35.41
N VAL A 158 -14.00 4.79 -35.11
CA VAL A 158 -12.56 4.55 -34.94
C VAL A 158 -12.13 5.05 -33.58
N TYR A 159 -11.79 4.16 -32.70
CA TYR A 159 -11.43 4.51 -31.33
C TYR A 159 -10.07 3.97 -30.87
N ILE A 160 -9.52 4.57 -29.82
CA ILE A 160 -8.29 4.14 -29.14
C ILE A 160 -8.66 3.01 -28.18
N SER A 161 -8.05 1.83 -28.34
CA SER A 161 -8.29 0.68 -27.47
C SER A 161 -7.87 0.99 -26.03
N HIS A 162 -8.69 0.59 -25.07
CA HIS A 162 -8.42 0.81 -23.66
C HIS A 162 -7.09 0.17 -23.25
N ASP A 163 -6.30 0.85 -22.41
CA ASP A 163 -4.96 0.45 -21.95
C ASP A 163 -3.93 0.11 -23.05
N LYS A 164 -4.19 0.54 -24.29
CA LYS A 164 -3.30 0.34 -25.44
C LYS A 164 -2.62 1.63 -25.93
N LEU A 165 -2.61 2.66 -25.08
CA LEU A 165 -1.82 3.86 -25.27
C LEU A 165 -0.56 3.78 -24.40
N ARG A 166 0.60 3.71 -25.02
CA ARG A 166 1.91 3.60 -24.40
C ARG A 166 2.78 4.79 -24.76
N ILE A 167 3.43 5.39 -23.80
CA ILE A 167 4.31 6.55 -23.97
C ILE A 167 5.67 6.21 -23.35
N THR A 168 6.70 6.20 -24.18
CA THR A 168 8.06 5.80 -23.79
C THR A 168 9.02 6.96 -24.00
N THR A 169 9.81 7.30 -23.00
CA THR A 169 10.95 8.22 -23.17
C THR A 169 12.11 7.45 -23.79
N LEU A 170 12.43 7.76 -25.05
CA LEU A 170 13.53 7.12 -25.78
C LEU A 170 14.88 7.73 -25.40
N SER A 171 14.92 9.05 -25.23
CA SER A 171 16.11 9.78 -24.80
C SER A 171 15.71 11.09 -24.14
N VAL A 172 16.53 11.60 -23.23
CA VAL A 172 16.34 12.90 -22.59
C VAL A 172 17.66 13.53 -22.17
N ASN A 173 17.81 14.81 -22.43
CA ASN A 173 18.83 15.70 -21.86
C ASN A 173 18.14 17.01 -21.42
N ASP A 174 18.89 18.08 -21.18
CA ASP A 174 18.33 19.36 -20.72
C ASP A 174 17.68 20.15 -21.85
N ASP A 175 18.11 19.94 -23.10
CA ASP A 175 17.62 20.66 -24.25
C ASP A 175 16.42 19.97 -24.89
N MET A 176 16.42 18.63 -24.93
CA MET A 176 15.41 17.87 -25.66
C MET A 176 15.14 16.51 -25.05
N ALA A 177 13.87 16.11 -25.06
CA ALA A 177 13.44 14.72 -24.92
C ALA A 177 12.84 14.22 -26.22
N VAL A 178 13.03 12.93 -26.51
CA VAL A 178 12.31 12.25 -27.57
C VAL A 178 11.43 11.21 -26.91
N ILE A 179 10.12 11.34 -27.08
CA ILE A 179 9.14 10.34 -26.64
C ILE A 179 8.59 9.57 -27.81
N GLU A 180 8.31 8.30 -27.62
CA GLU A 180 7.53 7.49 -28.54
C GLU A 180 6.11 7.34 -28.00
N VAL A 181 5.13 7.68 -28.82
CA VAL A 181 3.72 7.41 -28.55
C VAL A 181 3.28 6.24 -29.43
N CYS A 182 2.80 5.19 -28.79
CA CYS A 182 2.28 3.99 -29.44
C CYS A 182 0.82 3.79 -29.01
N ALA A 183 -0.12 3.87 -29.98
CA ALA A 183 -1.54 3.74 -29.72
C ALA A 183 -2.17 2.68 -30.63
N GLN A 184 -2.96 1.78 -30.07
CA GLN A 184 -3.74 0.82 -30.84
C GLN A 184 -5.13 1.40 -31.13
N LEU A 185 -5.44 1.54 -32.42
CA LEU A 185 -6.74 2.04 -32.88
C LEU A 185 -7.57 0.86 -33.40
N LYS A 186 -8.87 0.89 -33.13
CA LYS A 186 -9.83 -0.10 -33.64
C LYS A 186 -10.88 0.57 -34.52
N ASN A 187 -11.06 0.01 -35.72
CA ASN A 187 -12.16 0.36 -36.64
C ASN A 187 -13.30 -0.66 -36.50
N ILE A 188 -14.49 -0.19 -36.16
CA ILE A 188 -15.71 -1.02 -36.06
C ILE A 188 -16.75 -0.71 -37.15
N ILE A 189 -16.45 0.19 -38.11
CA ILE A 189 -17.36 0.48 -39.22
C ILE A 189 -17.48 -0.71 -40.19
N GLY A 190 -16.49 -1.61 -40.21
CA GLY A 190 -16.55 -2.87 -40.94
C GLY A 190 -16.08 -2.81 -42.40
N HIS A 191 -15.57 -1.67 -42.88
CA HIS A 191 -14.95 -1.54 -44.18
C HIS A 191 -13.64 -0.75 -44.14
N GLY A 192 -12.87 -0.79 -45.20
CA GLY A 192 -11.63 0.00 -45.31
C GLY A 192 -11.90 1.48 -45.30
N LEU A 193 -11.09 2.24 -44.56
CA LEU A 193 -11.18 3.68 -44.43
C LEU A 193 -9.81 4.29 -44.09
N GLU A 194 -9.69 5.61 -44.26
CA GLU A 194 -8.59 6.41 -43.74
C GLU A 194 -9.11 7.27 -42.59
N ALA A 195 -8.41 7.21 -41.45
CA ALA A 195 -8.67 8.05 -40.29
C ALA A 195 -7.45 8.94 -39.98
N GLU A 196 -7.69 10.09 -39.39
CA GLU A 196 -6.67 10.98 -38.86
C GLU A 196 -6.52 10.69 -37.35
N CYS A 197 -5.27 10.58 -36.89
CA CYS A 197 -4.91 10.48 -35.47
C CYS A 197 -4.06 11.69 -35.11
N LEU A 198 -4.64 12.67 -34.41
CA LEU A 198 -3.95 13.83 -33.84
C LEU A 198 -3.43 13.47 -32.46
N ILE A 199 -2.15 13.72 -32.21
CA ILE A 199 -1.48 13.54 -30.93
C ILE A 199 -1.00 14.90 -30.46
N GLU A 200 -1.40 15.33 -29.27
CA GLU A 200 -0.96 16.57 -28.65
C GLU A 200 -0.37 16.27 -27.27
N ILE A 201 0.84 16.76 -27.05
CA ILE A 201 1.49 16.70 -25.73
C ILE A 201 1.28 18.05 -25.05
N LYS A 202 0.75 18.01 -23.83
CA LYS A 202 0.49 19.20 -23.02
C LYS A 202 1.22 19.15 -21.69
N LYS A 203 1.63 20.30 -21.20
CA LYS A 203 2.19 20.50 -19.87
C LYS A 203 1.50 21.71 -19.23
N ASP A 204 0.93 21.49 -18.04
CA ASP A 204 0.19 22.54 -17.30
C ASP A 204 -0.90 23.21 -18.18
N GLY A 205 -1.60 22.40 -19.00
CA GLY A 205 -2.64 22.83 -19.93
C GLY A 205 -2.14 23.49 -21.23
N GLN A 206 -0.83 23.69 -21.40
CA GLN A 206 -0.24 24.28 -22.59
C GLN A 206 0.31 23.21 -23.54
N LYS A 207 0.00 23.34 -24.82
CA LYS A 207 0.57 22.45 -25.85
C LYS A 207 2.06 22.68 -26.03
N THR A 208 2.85 21.63 -25.84
CA THR A 208 4.31 21.64 -25.99
C THR A 208 4.78 21.03 -27.29
N ALA A 209 4.06 20.01 -27.78
CA ALA A 209 4.37 19.34 -29.04
C ALA A 209 3.10 18.73 -29.64
N SER A 210 3.11 18.40 -30.93
CA SER A 210 2.03 17.67 -31.57
C SER A 210 2.51 16.99 -32.85
N ASP A 211 1.80 15.93 -33.24
CA ASP A 211 1.96 15.23 -34.51
C ASP A 211 0.59 14.75 -35.00
N THR A 212 0.47 14.54 -36.31
CA THR A 212 -0.75 14.05 -36.95
C THR A 212 -0.41 12.90 -37.88
N GLN A 213 -1.03 11.75 -37.67
CA GLN A 213 -0.83 10.57 -38.46
C GLN A 213 -2.09 10.18 -39.23
N ARG A 214 -1.91 9.77 -40.49
CA ARG A 214 -2.98 9.16 -41.30
C ARG A 214 -2.91 7.64 -41.14
N VAL A 215 -4.03 7.04 -40.79
CA VAL A 215 -4.13 5.60 -40.49
C VAL A 215 -5.10 4.98 -41.48
N VAL A 216 -4.60 4.04 -42.27
CA VAL A 216 -5.41 3.33 -43.26
C VAL A 216 -5.79 1.99 -42.70
N PHE A 217 -7.09 1.77 -42.53
CA PHE A 217 -7.66 0.45 -42.24
C PHE A 217 -8.05 -0.24 -43.55
N ARG A 218 -7.63 -1.47 -43.66
CA ARG A 218 -8.06 -2.35 -44.80
C ARG A 218 -9.30 -3.14 -44.40
N SER A 219 -9.20 -4.45 -44.50
CA SER A 219 -10.17 -5.37 -43.90
C SER A 219 -9.92 -5.67 -42.43
N GLU A 220 -8.73 -5.34 -41.93
CA GLU A 220 -8.40 -5.53 -40.52
C GLU A 220 -9.08 -4.48 -39.62
N GLN A 221 -9.44 -4.93 -38.44
CA GLN A 221 -10.14 -4.08 -37.49
C GLN A 221 -9.23 -3.27 -36.57
N MET A 222 -7.95 -3.59 -36.49
CA MET A 222 -6.98 -2.92 -35.60
C MET A 222 -5.75 -2.43 -36.37
N GLN A 223 -5.24 -1.26 -35.98
CA GLN A 223 -4.01 -0.66 -36.47
C GLN A 223 -3.24 -0.03 -35.31
N THR A 224 -1.91 -0.06 -35.40
CA THR A 224 -1.04 0.59 -34.41
C THR A 224 -0.43 1.84 -35.01
N VAL A 225 -0.65 2.95 -34.37
CA VAL A 225 0.05 4.23 -34.62
C VAL A 225 1.28 4.26 -33.74
N ARG A 226 2.42 4.57 -34.34
CA ARG A 226 3.69 4.75 -33.61
C ARG A 226 4.39 5.97 -34.15
N VAL A 227 4.68 6.93 -33.27
CA VAL A 227 5.31 8.19 -33.64
C VAL A 227 6.31 8.64 -32.58
N GLN A 228 7.42 9.25 -33.04
CA GLN A 228 8.40 9.86 -32.15
C GLN A 228 8.21 11.37 -32.16
N ILE A 229 8.06 11.95 -30.98
CA ILE A 229 7.78 13.36 -30.80
C ILE A 229 8.90 14.01 -29.98
N PRO A 230 9.61 15.01 -30.51
CA PRO A 230 10.56 15.79 -29.74
C PRO A 230 9.84 16.78 -28.82
N ILE A 231 10.36 16.95 -27.61
CA ILE A 231 9.91 17.93 -26.63
C ILE A 231 11.11 18.78 -26.24
N GLU A 232 11.07 20.06 -26.53
CA GLU A 232 12.13 21.01 -26.23
C GLU A 232 12.09 21.41 -24.75
N HIS A 233 13.27 21.54 -24.12
CA HIS A 233 13.47 21.93 -22.72
C HIS A 233 12.56 21.18 -21.75
N PRO A 234 12.61 19.83 -21.75
CA PRO A 234 11.66 19.00 -21.00
C PRO A 234 11.84 19.15 -19.48
N LYS A 235 10.73 19.23 -18.78
CA LYS A 235 10.73 19.06 -17.33
C LYS A 235 10.72 17.57 -17.01
N LYS A 236 11.84 17.07 -16.51
CA LYS A 236 12.03 15.64 -16.19
C LYS A 236 11.25 15.29 -14.92
N TRP A 237 10.65 14.12 -14.94
CA TRP A 237 10.01 13.56 -13.74
C TRP A 237 11.06 12.92 -12.82
N SER A 238 10.97 13.20 -11.52
CA SER A 238 11.75 12.54 -10.47
C SER A 238 11.00 12.59 -9.14
N PRO A 239 11.39 11.79 -8.12
CA PRO A 239 10.79 11.86 -6.79
C PRO A 239 10.85 13.25 -6.13
N LYS A 240 11.84 14.07 -6.49
CA LYS A 240 11.99 15.45 -6.00
C LYS A 240 11.16 16.44 -6.81
N GLN A 241 10.94 16.16 -8.08
CA GLN A 241 10.20 17.00 -9.02
C GLN A 241 9.29 16.13 -9.89
N PRO A 242 8.09 15.79 -9.40
CA PRO A 242 7.19 14.88 -10.09
C PRO A 242 6.41 15.59 -11.22
N ALA A 243 7.14 15.99 -12.26
CA ALA A 243 6.60 16.73 -13.40
C ALA A 243 5.89 15.79 -14.38
N LEU A 244 4.57 15.90 -14.50
CA LEU A 244 3.75 15.12 -15.42
C LEU A 244 3.38 15.92 -16.65
N TYR A 245 3.23 15.23 -17.78
CA TYR A 245 2.67 15.68 -19.04
C TYR A 245 1.36 14.93 -19.31
N GLU A 246 0.53 15.49 -20.15
CA GLU A 246 -0.66 14.86 -20.71
C GLU A 246 -0.47 14.57 -22.18
N CYS A 247 -0.71 13.33 -22.60
CA CYS A 247 -0.81 12.95 -24.00
C CYS A 247 -2.29 12.88 -24.37
N HIS A 248 -2.75 13.80 -25.21
CA HIS A 248 -4.08 13.83 -25.78
C HIS A 248 -4.05 13.21 -27.16
N ILE A 249 -4.88 12.21 -27.41
CA ILE A 249 -5.06 11.60 -28.73
C ILE A 249 -6.50 11.78 -29.17
N THR A 250 -6.68 12.31 -30.37
CA THR A 250 -7.97 12.49 -31.01
C THR A 250 -8.00 11.73 -32.32
N THR A 251 -8.97 10.85 -32.51
CA THR A 251 -9.21 10.17 -33.80
C THR A 251 -10.34 10.86 -34.56
N LYS A 252 -10.15 11.05 -35.87
CA LYS A 252 -11.15 11.64 -36.77
C LYS A 252 -11.37 10.76 -38.00
N PHE A 253 -12.61 10.66 -38.41
CA PHE A 253 -13.00 10.04 -39.64
C PHE A 253 -14.08 10.90 -40.28
N ASP A 254 -13.95 11.18 -41.58
CA ASP A 254 -14.87 12.05 -42.34
C ASP A 254 -15.06 13.42 -41.68
N ASP A 255 -13.95 14.05 -41.26
CA ASP A 255 -13.85 15.35 -40.56
C ASP A 255 -14.58 15.41 -39.19
N LYS A 256 -15.04 14.27 -38.70
CA LYS A 256 -15.70 14.15 -37.37
C LYS A 256 -14.81 13.51 -36.37
N ILE A 257 -14.81 14.04 -35.15
CA ILE A 257 -14.16 13.41 -34.00
C ILE A 257 -14.91 12.10 -33.67
N CYS A 258 -14.18 11.00 -33.69
CA CYS A 258 -14.68 9.67 -33.33
C CYS A 258 -14.39 9.35 -31.86
N ASP A 259 -13.17 9.66 -31.42
CA ASP A 259 -12.73 9.33 -30.06
C ASP A 259 -11.64 10.29 -29.58
N GLU A 260 -11.58 10.46 -28.24
CA GLU A 260 -10.56 11.21 -27.54
C GLU A 260 -10.09 10.42 -26.33
N ALA A 261 -8.78 10.34 -26.14
CA ALA A 261 -8.16 9.71 -24.97
C ALA A 261 -7.08 10.63 -24.40
N VAL A 262 -6.91 10.58 -23.09
CA VAL A 262 -5.87 11.33 -22.38
C VAL A 262 -5.13 10.35 -21.46
N SER A 263 -3.81 10.43 -21.47
CA SER A 263 -2.96 9.69 -20.53
C SER A 263 -1.90 10.60 -19.95
N ASN A 264 -1.74 10.57 -18.63
CA ASN A 264 -0.61 11.21 -17.96
C ASN A 264 0.65 10.37 -18.16
N PHE A 265 1.81 11.02 -18.21
CA PHE A 265 3.11 10.37 -18.24
C PHE A 265 4.20 11.31 -17.72
N GLY A 266 5.33 10.74 -17.32
CA GLY A 266 6.51 11.50 -16.89
C GLY A 266 7.69 11.22 -17.81
N ILE A 267 8.44 12.26 -18.16
CA ILE A 267 9.67 12.15 -18.96
C ILE A 267 10.82 11.76 -18.03
N ARG A 268 11.27 10.52 -18.10
CA ARG A 268 12.41 10.02 -17.33
C ARG A 268 13.14 8.89 -18.05
N VAL A 269 14.39 8.69 -17.67
CA VAL A 269 15.18 7.49 -18.00
C VAL A 269 15.73 6.88 -16.74
N LEU A 270 15.80 5.56 -16.70
CA LEU A 270 16.40 4.77 -15.62
C LEU A 270 17.72 4.20 -16.09
N ALA A 271 18.70 4.14 -15.20
CA ALA A 271 19.92 3.37 -15.37
C ALA A 271 20.23 2.61 -14.07
N LEU A 272 20.84 1.45 -14.20
CA LEU A 272 21.19 0.58 -13.09
C LEU A 272 22.53 -0.09 -13.34
N ASP A 273 23.47 0.14 -12.45
CA ASP A 273 24.75 -0.57 -12.45
C ASP A 273 25.33 -0.64 -11.03
N PRO A 274 26.26 -1.55 -10.71
CA PRO A 274 26.78 -1.72 -9.35
C PRO A 274 27.71 -0.60 -8.88
N VAL A 275 28.20 0.27 -9.78
CA VAL A 275 29.11 1.37 -9.45
C VAL A 275 28.34 2.62 -9.03
N HIS A 276 27.25 2.93 -9.72
CA HIS A 276 26.44 4.12 -9.47
C HIS A 276 25.11 3.79 -8.77
N GLY A 277 24.72 2.49 -8.72
CA GLY A 277 23.42 2.06 -8.22
C GLY A 277 22.28 2.38 -9.18
N LEU A 278 21.11 2.68 -8.64
CA LEU A 278 19.94 3.13 -9.41
C LEU A 278 20.06 4.62 -9.71
N GLN A 279 19.93 4.97 -10.98
CA GLN A 279 19.94 6.37 -11.43
C GLN A 279 18.60 6.70 -12.11
N ILE A 280 18.11 7.90 -11.84
CA ILE A 280 16.96 8.51 -12.51
C ILE A 280 17.42 9.80 -13.15
N ASN A 281 17.34 9.89 -14.48
CA ASN A 281 17.85 11.02 -15.27
C ASN A 281 19.36 11.32 -15.02
N GLY A 282 20.16 10.28 -14.74
CA GLY A 282 21.59 10.40 -14.44
C GLY A 282 21.94 10.75 -12.99
N GLU A 283 20.94 10.98 -12.12
CA GLU A 283 21.17 11.19 -10.68
C GLU A 283 20.99 9.89 -9.91
N THR A 284 21.96 9.54 -9.07
CA THR A 284 21.84 8.37 -8.18
C THR A 284 20.75 8.59 -7.13
N VAL A 285 19.86 7.60 -7.00
CA VAL A 285 18.77 7.61 -6.04
C VAL A 285 18.87 6.37 -5.15
N LYS A 286 18.95 6.60 -3.84
CA LYS A 286 18.82 5.53 -2.83
C LYS A 286 17.34 5.42 -2.43
N LEU A 287 16.82 4.20 -2.45
CA LEU A 287 15.41 3.93 -2.14
C LEU A 287 15.24 3.86 -0.62
N ARG A 288 14.58 4.87 -0.06
CA ARG A 288 14.03 4.85 1.30
C ARG A 288 12.64 4.25 1.21
N GLY A 289 12.62 2.92 1.16
CA GLY A 289 11.45 2.15 0.81
C GLY A 289 10.66 1.64 2.00
N THR A 290 9.43 1.29 1.71
CA THR A 290 8.57 0.57 2.63
C THR A 290 7.57 -0.33 1.92
N CYS A 291 7.21 -1.46 2.54
CA CYS A 291 6.11 -2.30 2.10
C CYS A 291 4.79 -1.73 2.60
N ILE A 292 3.71 -1.90 1.82
CA ILE A 292 2.34 -1.55 2.21
C ILE A 292 1.36 -2.59 1.69
N HIS A 293 0.33 -2.91 2.48
CA HIS A 293 -0.85 -3.62 2.01
C HIS A 293 -1.87 -2.68 1.36
N HIS A 294 -2.91 -3.25 0.75
CA HIS A 294 -3.88 -2.50 -0.03
C HIS A 294 -5.06 -1.94 0.78
N ASP A 295 -5.22 -2.38 2.05
CA ASP A 295 -6.33 -1.86 2.86
C ASP A 295 -6.14 -0.38 3.21
N ASN A 296 -7.27 0.30 3.36
CA ASN A 296 -7.39 1.71 3.71
C ASN A 296 -7.88 1.88 5.15
N GLY A 297 -7.47 0.98 6.03
CA GLY A 297 -7.72 1.04 7.47
C GLY A 297 -9.21 0.90 7.80
N VAL A 298 -9.80 1.94 8.40
CA VAL A 298 -11.18 1.90 8.93
C VAL A 298 -12.27 1.69 7.88
N ILE A 299 -11.94 1.77 6.60
CA ILE A 299 -12.85 1.44 5.47
C ILE A 299 -12.47 0.13 4.77
N GLY A 300 -11.62 -0.68 5.40
CA GLY A 300 -11.18 -1.95 4.84
C GLY A 300 -10.45 -1.79 3.50
N ALA A 301 -10.75 -2.65 2.54
CA ALA A 301 -10.14 -2.63 1.22
C ALA A 301 -10.77 -1.61 0.25
N GLU A 302 -11.81 -0.86 0.64
CA GLU A 302 -12.44 0.13 -0.25
C GLU A 302 -11.42 1.11 -0.81
N THR A 303 -11.21 1.05 -2.13
CA THR A 303 -10.16 1.80 -2.79
C THR A 303 -10.73 3.09 -3.39
N PHE A 304 -10.67 4.17 -2.63
CA PHE A 304 -10.98 5.51 -3.10
C PHE A 304 -9.69 6.25 -3.46
N LYS A 305 -9.73 7.05 -4.51
CA LYS A 305 -8.59 7.88 -4.92
C LYS A 305 -8.06 8.72 -3.76
N GLU A 306 -8.95 9.30 -2.97
CA GLU A 306 -8.63 10.15 -1.83
C GLU A 306 -7.91 9.39 -0.71
N ALA A 307 -8.32 8.15 -0.43
CA ALA A 307 -7.68 7.29 0.56
C ALA A 307 -6.25 6.96 0.16
N GLU A 308 -6.03 6.60 -1.10
CA GLU A 308 -4.71 6.28 -1.63
C GLU A 308 -3.79 7.50 -1.64
N TRP A 309 -4.31 8.68 -2.01
CA TRP A 309 -3.57 9.95 -1.93
C TRP A 309 -3.18 10.29 -0.50
N TYR A 310 -4.08 10.10 0.45
CA TYR A 310 -3.80 10.33 1.86
C TYR A 310 -2.65 9.44 2.34
N ARG A 311 -2.71 8.14 2.09
CA ARG A 311 -1.64 7.19 2.45
C ARG A 311 -0.31 7.55 1.79
N CYS A 312 -0.32 7.79 0.48
CA CYS A 312 0.88 8.18 -0.27
C CYS A 312 1.50 9.47 0.28
N LYS A 313 0.69 10.50 0.56
CA LYS A 313 1.13 11.76 1.16
C LYS A 313 1.75 11.54 2.55
N ARG A 314 1.12 10.74 3.40
CA ARG A 314 1.64 10.43 4.73
C ARG A 314 2.99 9.72 4.69
N LEU A 315 3.17 8.78 3.76
CA LEU A 315 4.44 8.09 3.54
C LEU A 315 5.53 9.06 3.06
N LYS A 316 5.21 9.95 2.13
CA LYS A 316 6.14 11.00 1.67
C LYS A 316 6.57 11.94 2.80
N GLU A 317 5.63 12.39 3.61
CA GLU A 317 5.88 13.24 4.80
C GLU A 317 6.72 12.53 5.86
N ALA A 318 6.65 11.20 5.94
CA ALA A 318 7.48 10.37 6.81
C ALA A 318 8.92 10.15 6.27
N GLY A 319 9.24 10.69 5.09
CA GLY A 319 10.56 10.61 4.49
C GLY A 319 10.78 9.44 3.53
N PHE A 320 9.79 8.60 3.31
CA PHE A 320 9.85 7.55 2.29
C PHE A 320 9.84 8.15 0.87
N ASN A 321 10.57 7.56 -0.04
CA ASN A 321 10.56 7.90 -1.47
C ASN A 321 10.20 6.72 -2.37
N ALA A 322 9.96 5.54 -1.76
CA ALA A 322 9.58 4.34 -2.50
C ALA A 322 8.60 3.49 -1.69
N ILE A 323 7.69 2.79 -2.40
CA ILE A 323 6.80 1.78 -1.83
C ILE A 323 6.89 0.47 -2.61
N ARG A 324 6.65 -0.64 -1.91
CA ARG A 324 6.44 -1.97 -2.48
C ARG A 324 5.00 -2.40 -2.20
N SER A 325 4.29 -2.79 -3.25
CA SER A 325 2.97 -3.39 -3.10
C SER A 325 3.09 -4.80 -2.53
N ALA A 326 2.63 -5.04 -1.35
CA ALA A 326 2.75 -6.34 -0.70
C ALA A 326 1.38 -7.05 -0.65
N HIS A 327 1.21 -8.19 -1.29
CA HIS A 327 2.11 -8.87 -2.25
C HIS A 327 1.32 -9.16 -3.51
N HIS A 328 0.91 -8.12 -4.22
CA HIS A 328 0.01 -8.13 -5.38
C HIS A 328 0.03 -6.76 -6.09
N PRO A 329 -0.46 -6.65 -7.34
CA PRO A 329 -0.42 -5.39 -8.08
C PRO A 329 -1.20 -4.25 -7.40
N MET A 330 -0.60 -3.06 -7.44
CA MET A 330 -1.12 -1.82 -6.89
C MET A 330 -2.38 -1.35 -7.63
N SER A 331 -3.25 -0.59 -6.95
CA SER A 331 -4.38 0.09 -7.59
C SER A 331 -3.94 1.22 -8.51
N ARG A 332 -4.73 1.52 -9.56
CA ARG A 332 -4.49 2.72 -10.41
C ARG A 332 -4.47 4.00 -9.58
N ALA A 333 -5.37 4.10 -8.61
CA ALA A 333 -5.46 5.28 -7.74
C ALA A 333 -4.17 5.52 -6.92
N MET A 334 -3.52 4.47 -6.43
CA MET A 334 -2.24 4.59 -5.72
C MET A 334 -1.12 4.96 -6.70
N LEU A 335 -1.07 4.37 -7.89
CA LEU A 335 -0.08 4.72 -8.90
C LEU A 335 -0.20 6.18 -9.32
N ASP A 336 -1.42 6.68 -9.56
CA ASP A 336 -1.69 8.10 -9.81
C ASP A 336 -1.17 8.99 -8.69
N ALA A 337 -1.42 8.61 -7.42
CA ALA A 337 -0.91 9.34 -6.26
C ALA A 337 0.61 9.35 -6.23
N CYS A 338 1.26 8.21 -6.50
CA CYS A 338 2.72 8.08 -6.55
C CYS A 338 3.34 8.93 -7.63
N ASP A 339 2.73 8.98 -8.82
CA ASP A 339 3.18 9.81 -9.93
C ASP A 339 3.17 11.30 -9.60
N HIS A 340 2.12 11.78 -8.93
CA HIS A 340 1.94 13.19 -8.60
C HIS A 340 2.74 13.62 -7.36
N ILE A 341 2.88 12.74 -6.37
CA ILE A 341 3.57 13.05 -5.10
C ILE A 341 5.07 12.77 -5.22
N GLY A 342 5.48 11.95 -6.18
CA GLY A 342 6.87 11.58 -6.40
C GLY A 342 7.33 10.48 -5.44
N ILE A 343 6.58 9.39 -5.36
CA ILE A 343 6.99 8.15 -4.71
C ILE A 343 7.26 7.10 -5.79
N LEU A 344 8.38 6.42 -5.70
CA LEU A 344 8.74 5.31 -6.59
C LEU A 344 7.99 4.05 -6.19
N VAL A 345 7.73 3.18 -7.15
CA VAL A 345 6.95 1.95 -6.92
C VAL A 345 7.73 0.73 -7.40
N MET A 346 7.84 -0.24 -6.51
CA MET A 346 8.09 -1.64 -6.84
C MET A 346 6.74 -2.36 -6.81
N ASP A 347 6.16 -2.60 -7.98
CA ASP A 347 4.89 -3.31 -8.09
C ASP A 347 5.12 -4.82 -8.12
N GLU A 348 4.36 -5.57 -7.32
CA GLU A 348 4.59 -6.99 -7.11
C GLU A 348 3.47 -7.83 -7.71
N LEU A 349 3.85 -8.92 -8.38
CA LEU A 349 2.92 -9.77 -9.12
C LEU A 349 2.07 -10.64 -8.21
N THR A 350 2.71 -11.36 -7.27
CA THR A 350 2.03 -12.36 -6.44
C THR A 350 2.86 -12.80 -5.24
N ASP A 351 2.18 -13.32 -4.23
CA ASP A 351 2.80 -13.92 -3.02
C ASP A 351 3.17 -15.41 -3.21
N MET A 352 2.65 -16.09 -4.21
CA MET A 352 2.88 -17.54 -4.46
C MET A 352 2.95 -17.83 -5.94
N TRP A 353 3.66 -18.92 -6.28
CA TRP A 353 3.61 -19.56 -7.59
C TRP A 353 2.83 -20.87 -7.50
N ASP A 354 3.45 -22.01 -7.85
CA ASP A 354 2.81 -23.33 -7.89
C ASP A 354 2.57 -23.93 -6.50
N LYS A 355 3.27 -23.45 -5.45
CA LYS A 355 3.13 -23.97 -4.09
C LYS A 355 2.30 -23.04 -3.23
N GLU A 356 1.32 -23.62 -2.58
CA GLU A 356 0.46 -22.95 -1.62
C GLU A 356 1.22 -22.45 -0.39
N LYS A 357 0.83 -21.25 0.07
CA LYS A 357 1.14 -20.73 1.41
C LYS A 357 -0.06 -20.82 2.35
N ASN A 358 -1.25 -20.80 1.76
CA ASN A 358 -2.53 -21.03 2.42
C ASN A 358 -3.37 -22.01 1.60
N THR A 359 -4.26 -22.73 2.27
CA THR A 359 -5.05 -23.83 1.66
C THR A 359 -5.85 -23.43 0.41
N TYR A 360 -6.24 -22.17 0.30
CA TYR A 360 -7.09 -21.69 -0.79
C TYR A 360 -6.56 -20.42 -1.46
N ASP A 361 -5.23 -20.28 -1.54
CA ASP A 361 -4.59 -19.15 -2.21
C ASP A 361 -4.57 -19.30 -3.75
N PHE A 362 -3.88 -18.40 -4.44
CA PHE A 362 -3.86 -18.38 -5.90
C PHE A 362 -2.90 -19.38 -6.55
N SER A 363 -2.22 -20.25 -5.78
CA SER A 363 -1.31 -21.27 -6.34
C SER A 363 -2.02 -22.21 -7.30
N ASP A 364 -3.28 -22.57 -7.01
CA ASP A 364 -4.10 -23.46 -7.87
C ASP A 364 -4.37 -22.91 -9.29
N ILE A 365 -4.19 -21.61 -9.48
CA ILE A 365 -4.52 -20.94 -10.75
C ILE A 365 -3.32 -20.27 -11.41
N PHE A 366 -2.17 -20.27 -10.74
CA PHE A 366 -0.98 -19.55 -11.19
C PHE A 366 -0.52 -20.02 -12.58
N GLU A 367 -0.37 -21.31 -12.78
CA GLU A 367 0.11 -21.89 -14.06
C GLU A 367 -0.79 -21.50 -15.24
N ASP A 368 -2.11 -21.46 -15.02
CA ASP A 368 -3.09 -21.14 -16.06
C ASP A 368 -3.16 -19.64 -16.37
N GLU A 369 -2.91 -18.76 -15.37
CA GLU A 369 -3.29 -17.34 -15.43
C GLU A 369 -2.11 -16.35 -15.35
N TYR A 370 -0.89 -16.75 -14.95
CA TYR A 370 0.24 -15.81 -14.74
C TYR A 370 0.51 -14.92 -15.97
N ASN A 371 0.35 -15.45 -17.17
CA ASN A 371 0.53 -14.70 -18.41
C ASN A 371 -0.46 -13.54 -18.52
N GLN A 372 -1.72 -13.79 -18.17
CA GLN A 372 -2.76 -12.76 -18.17
C GLN A 372 -2.50 -11.72 -17.08
N TRP A 373 -2.05 -12.16 -15.89
CA TRP A 373 -1.72 -11.26 -14.79
C TRP A 373 -0.60 -10.29 -15.15
N ILE A 374 0.50 -10.80 -15.76
CA ILE A 374 1.61 -9.94 -16.19
C ILE A 374 1.17 -8.97 -17.28
N ASN A 375 0.40 -9.43 -18.27
CA ASN A 375 -0.11 -8.53 -19.31
C ASN A 375 -0.95 -7.40 -18.72
N HIS A 376 -1.90 -7.73 -17.82
CA HIS A 376 -2.74 -6.74 -17.18
C HIS A 376 -1.93 -5.75 -16.32
N MET A 377 -0.97 -6.26 -15.53
CA MET A 377 -0.12 -5.44 -14.69
C MET A 377 0.71 -4.46 -15.52
N VAL A 378 1.39 -4.93 -16.57
CA VAL A 378 2.18 -4.06 -17.46
C VAL A 378 1.30 -3.06 -18.21
N GLU A 379 0.13 -3.45 -18.69
CA GLU A 379 -0.79 -2.54 -19.36
C GLU A 379 -1.25 -1.41 -18.44
N LYS A 380 -1.55 -1.74 -17.18
CA LYS A 380 -1.90 -0.77 -16.13
C LYS A 380 -0.74 0.18 -15.82
N ASP A 381 0.48 -0.34 -15.71
CA ASP A 381 1.64 0.36 -15.15
C ASP A 381 2.42 1.20 -16.17
N TYR A 382 2.27 0.90 -17.47
CA TYR A 382 3.20 1.34 -18.51
C TYR A 382 3.46 2.84 -18.53
N ASN A 383 2.43 3.66 -18.38
CA ASN A 383 2.54 5.12 -18.44
C ASN A 383 2.85 5.78 -17.09
N HIS A 384 2.90 4.99 -16.00
CA HIS A 384 3.22 5.50 -14.65
C HIS A 384 4.73 5.65 -14.47
N PRO A 385 5.28 6.88 -14.42
CA PRO A 385 6.71 7.09 -14.24
C PRO A 385 7.21 6.68 -12.85
N SER A 386 6.32 6.57 -11.86
CA SER A 386 6.64 6.11 -10.51
C SER A 386 7.03 4.63 -10.48
N VAL A 387 6.45 3.78 -11.32
CA VAL A 387 6.80 2.35 -11.37
C VAL A 387 8.19 2.18 -11.99
N ILE A 388 9.10 1.58 -11.24
CA ILE A 388 10.50 1.40 -11.64
C ILE A 388 10.98 -0.04 -11.58
N ILE A 389 10.32 -0.88 -10.80
CA ILE A 389 10.67 -2.28 -10.58
C ILE A 389 9.41 -3.13 -10.62
N TYR A 390 9.48 -4.27 -11.29
CA TYR A 390 8.52 -5.36 -11.20
C TYR A 390 9.08 -6.48 -10.32
N SER A 391 8.40 -6.81 -9.23
CA SER A 391 8.73 -7.96 -8.39
C SER A 391 7.91 -9.17 -8.85
N VAL A 392 8.60 -10.27 -9.20
CA VAL A 392 7.93 -11.46 -9.76
C VAL A 392 7.37 -12.39 -8.69
N GLY A 393 7.67 -12.15 -7.41
CA GLY A 393 7.13 -12.96 -6.31
C GLY A 393 7.70 -12.56 -4.95
N ASN A 394 6.99 -12.97 -3.90
CA ASN A 394 7.39 -12.78 -2.52
C ASN A 394 7.67 -14.11 -1.85
N GLU A 395 8.87 -14.27 -1.25
CA GLU A 395 9.23 -15.40 -0.39
C GLU A 395 8.82 -16.78 -0.93
N ILE A 396 9.01 -16.97 -2.21
CA ILE A 396 8.60 -18.16 -2.95
C ILE A 396 9.37 -19.38 -2.46
N GLN A 397 8.66 -20.41 -2.02
CA GLN A 397 9.27 -21.61 -1.46
C GLN A 397 10.06 -22.41 -2.50
N GLU A 398 9.58 -22.51 -3.74
CA GLU A 398 10.25 -23.19 -4.82
C GLU A 398 11.41 -22.44 -5.45
N ALA A 399 11.61 -21.15 -5.14
CA ALA A 399 12.69 -20.34 -5.72
C ALA A 399 14.09 -20.95 -5.54
N GLY A 400 14.32 -21.71 -4.46
CA GLY A 400 15.56 -22.45 -4.21
C GLY A 400 15.69 -23.78 -4.97
N THR A 401 14.80 -24.04 -5.93
CA THR A 401 14.79 -25.26 -6.75
C THR A 401 15.03 -24.94 -8.23
N LYS A 402 15.43 -25.95 -9.02
CA LYS A 402 15.60 -25.76 -10.48
C LYS A 402 14.29 -25.36 -11.19
N GLN A 403 13.16 -25.90 -10.74
CA GLN A 403 11.85 -25.54 -11.30
C GLN A 403 11.52 -24.08 -10.97
N GLY A 404 11.68 -23.67 -9.72
CA GLY A 404 11.43 -22.28 -9.30
C GLY A 404 12.36 -21.30 -10.02
N ALA A 405 13.64 -21.64 -10.21
CA ALA A 405 14.57 -20.83 -11.00
C ALA A 405 14.13 -20.68 -12.48
N TRP A 406 13.57 -21.74 -13.07
CA TRP A 406 13.00 -21.67 -14.40
C TRP A 406 11.77 -20.75 -14.45
N ILE A 407 10.85 -20.89 -13.50
CA ILE A 407 9.67 -20.02 -13.39
C ILE A 407 10.12 -18.55 -13.23
N ASN A 408 11.05 -18.29 -12.32
CA ASN A 408 11.58 -16.94 -12.10
C ASN A 408 12.09 -16.29 -13.40
N ARG A 409 12.92 -17.02 -14.13
CA ARG A 409 13.47 -16.55 -15.43
C ARG A 409 12.37 -16.32 -16.46
N MET A 410 11.39 -17.21 -16.53
CA MET A 410 10.25 -17.11 -17.44
C MET A 410 9.44 -15.84 -17.14
N LEU A 411 9.15 -15.55 -15.85
CA LEU A 411 8.41 -14.35 -15.44
C LEU A 411 9.20 -13.06 -15.74
N CYS A 412 10.49 -13.00 -15.38
CA CYS A 412 11.35 -11.86 -15.69
C CYS A 412 11.42 -11.58 -17.20
N ASN A 413 11.62 -12.63 -18.00
CA ASN A 413 11.64 -12.49 -19.44
C ASN A 413 10.29 -11.97 -19.98
N LYS A 414 9.19 -12.44 -19.44
CA LYS A 414 7.86 -12.00 -19.86
C LYS A 414 7.61 -10.52 -19.54
N PHE A 415 8.07 -10.03 -18.39
CA PHE A 415 8.03 -8.60 -18.09
C PHE A 415 8.85 -7.81 -19.09
N HIS A 416 10.10 -8.22 -19.39
CA HIS A 416 10.97 -7.53 -20.35
C HIS A 416 10.44 -7.59 -21.81
N GLU A 417 9.73 -8.64 -22.20
CA GLU A 417 9.05 -8.69 -23.50
C GLU A 417 7.98 -7.61 -23.65
N LEU A 418 7.28 -7.31 -22.56
CA LEU A 418 6.17 -6.37 -22.55
C LEU A 418 6.61 -4.95 -22.23
N ASP A 419 7.63 -4.80 -21.39
CA ASP A 419 8.19 -3.54 -20.95
C ASP A 419 9.68 -3.68 -20.60
N ASN A 420 10.54 -3.18 -21.46
CA ASN A 420 11.99 -3.16 -21.26
C ASN A 420 12.52 -1.86 -20.63
N THR A 421 11.63 -1.01 -20.11
CA THR A 421 11.97 0.29 -19.53
C THR A 421 12.08 0.25 -18.00
N ARG A 422 11.77 -0.90 -17.39
CA ARG A 422 11.78 -1.15 -15.95
C ARG A 422 12.60 -2.39 -15.63
N TYR A 423 13.01 -2.50 -14.37
CA TYR A 423 13.84 -3.60 -13.88
C TYR A 423 12.97 -4.67 -13.20
N THR A 424 13.51 -5.90 -13.14
CA THR A 424 12.87 -7.04 -12.47
C THR A 424 13.61 -7.41 -11.19
N THR A 425 12.87 -7.90 -10.19
CA THR A 425 13.39 -8.48 -8.96
C THR A 425 12.50 -9.62 -8.46
N ASN A 426 12.97 -10.37 -7.47
CA ASN A 426 12.18 -11.30 -6.67
C ASN A 426 12.54 -11.08 -5.21
N ALA A 427 11.56 -11.03 -4.33
CA ALA A 427 11.77 -10.86 -2.89
C ALA A 427 12.14 -12.20 -2.25
N LEU A 428 13.42 -12.53 -2.28
CA LEU A 428 13.95 -13.83 -1.89
C LEU A 428 14.19 -13.92 -0.38
N ASN A 429 13.59 -14.93 0.27
CA ASN A 429 13.83 -15.29 1.65
C ASN A 429 14.69 -16.56 1.73
N GLY A 430 15.82 -16.47 2.45
CA GLY A 430 16.77 -17.59 2.55
C GLY A 430 16.20 -18.84 3.23
N LEU A 431 15.25 -18.67 4.17
CA LEU A 431 14.58 -19.81 4.82
C LEU A 431 13.71 -20.59 3.84
N ASN A 432 12.89 -19.87 3.08
CA ASN A 432 11.97 -20.47 2.13
C ASN A 432 12.74 -21.14 0.99
N CYS A 433 13.79 -20.48 0.50
CA CYS A 433 14.64 -21.01 -0.57
C CYS A 433 15.53 -22.19 -0.11
N ALA A 434 15.94 -22.24 1.16
CA ALA A 434 16.82 -23.31 1.66
C ALA A 434 16.24 -24.72 1.50
N GLY A 435 14.92 -24.87 1.65
CA GLY A 435 14.24 -26.15 1.44
C GLY A 435 14.89 -27.30 2.24
N ARG A 436 15.30 -28.37 1.56
CA ARG A 436 15.95 -29.52 2.19
C ARG A 436 17.30 -29.21 2.83
N ARG A 437 17.96 -28.10 2.45
CA ARG A 437 19.24 -27.65 3.01
C ARG A 437 19.09 -27.09 4.41
N LEU A 438 17.88 -26.66 4.79
CA LEU A 438 17.61 -25.99 6.07
C LEU A 438 18.07 -26.79 7.29
N GLY A 439 17.87 -28.12 7.29
CA GLY A 439 18.30 -28.99 8.41
C GLY A 439 19.80 -28.99 8.64
N VAL A 440 20.62 -28.85 7.58
CA VAL A 440 22.08 -28.74 7.69
C VAL A 440 22.45 -27.35 8.22
N ILE A 441 21.90 -26.30 7.62
CA ILE A 441 22.15 -24.91 8.00
C ILE A 441 21.83 -24.70 9.48
N MET A 442 20.69 -25.19 9.94
CA MET A 442 20.27 -25.07 11.34
C MET A 442 21.15 -25.82 12.32
N ARG A 443 21.69 -26.94 11.92
CA ARG A 443 22.69 -27.68 12.74
C ARG A 443 23.96 -26.82 12.92
N ASP A 444 24.46 -26.25 11.84
CA ASP A 444 25.65 -25.41 11.85
C ASP A 444 25.44 -24.12 12.67
N VAL A 445 24.24 -23.54 12.61
CA VAL A 445 23.81 -22.42 13.48
C VAL A 445 23.80 -22.87 14.96
N ALA A 446 23.16 -24.00 15.26
CA ALA A 446 23.04 -24.53 16.62
C ALA A 446 24.43 -24.83 17.21
N GLU A 447 25.32 -25.42 16.42
CA GLU A 447 26.70 -25.71 16.84
C GLU A 447 27.48 -24.42 17.15
N LYS A 448 27.36 -23.41 16.27
CA LYS A 448 28.08 -22.15 16.45
C LYS A 448 27.60 -21.34 17.67
N PHE A 449 26.28 -21.32 17.91
CA PHE A 449 25.68 -20.45 18.94
C PHE A 449 25.24 -21.23 20.22
N GLY A 450 25.58 -22.51 20.33
CA GLY A 450 25.26 -23.33 21.53
C GLY A 450 23.77 -23.52 21.78
N MET A 451 22.96 -23.65 20.71
CA MET A 451 21.51 -23.82 20.81
C MET A 451 21.16 -25.30 20.89
N ASP A 452 20.20 -25.65 21.75
CA ASP A 452 19.66 -27.00 21.77
C ASP A 452 18.93 -27.35 20.48
N SER A 453 19.32 -28.45 19.84
CA SER A 453 18.80 -28.89 18.53
C SER A 453 17.33 -29.38 18.54
N HIS A 454 16.61 -29.25 19.63
CA HIS A 454 15.27 -29.79 19.85
C HIS A 454 14.13 -28.78 19.81
N GLY A 455 14.40 -27.53 19.40
CA GLY A 455 13.42 -26.45 19.42
C GLY A 455 12.72 -26.15 18.07
N SER A 456 12.40 -27.15 17.24
CA SER A 456 11.53 -26.90 16.08
C SER A 456 10.08 -27.18 16.47
N GLY A 457 9.33 -26.13 16.77
CA GLY A 457 7.89 -26.22 16.91
C GLY A 457 7.28 -26.75 15.60
N SER A 458 6.62 -27.90 15.67
CA SER A 458 5.93 -28.57 14.56
C SER A 458 4.56 -27.91 14.29
N GLY A 459 4.50 -26.58 14.14
CA GLY A 459 3.30 -25.86 13.72
C GLY A 459 3.52 -25.34 12.30
N GLY A 460 2.72 -25.77 11.34
CA GLY A 460 2.70 -25.14 10.01
C GLY A 460 1.98 -23.79 10.05
N GLY A 461 2.39 -22.84 9.21
CA GLY A 461 1.74 -21.54 9.04
C GLY A 461 2.66 -20.34 9.31
N SER A 462 2.19 -19.13 8.96
CA SER A 462 2.94 -17.88 9.08
C SER A 462 3.48 -17.62 10.48
N ASN A 463 2.75 -17.95 11.53
CA ASN A 463 3.17 -17.72 12.92
C ASN A 463 4.40 -18.57 13.32
N ALA A 464 4.51 -19.79 12.83
CA ALA A 464 5.69 -20.63 13.06
C ALA A 464 6.91 -20.06 12.32
N LEU A 465 6.72 -19.57 11.09
CA LEU A 465 7.75 -18.90 10.32
C LEU A 465 8.21 -17.62 11.01
N ASN A 466 7.29 -16.77 11.44
CA ASN A 466 7.58 -15.51 12.14
C ASN A 466 8.32 -15.74 13.47
N SER A 467 7.91 -16.75 14.24
CA SER A 467 8.62 -17.16 15.46
C SER A 467 10.06 -17.56 15.16
N PHE A 468 10.25 -18.33 14.09
CA PHE A 468 11.57 -18.75 13.66
C PHE A 468 12.42 -17.56 13.15
N MET A 469 11.83 -16.66 12.36
CA MET A 469 12.49 -15.44 11.88
C MET A 469 12.96 -14.57 13.04
N SER A 470 12.14 -14.39 14.09
CA SER A 470 12.55 -13.67 15.29
C SER A 470 13.74 -14.33 16.01
N LEU A 471 13.76 -15.65 16.10
CA LEU A 471 14.87 -16.41 16.69
C LEU A 471 16.18 -16.23 15.89
N MET A 472 16.06 -16.05 14.58
CA MET A 472 17.16 -15.91 13.62
C MET A 472 17.54 -14.44 13.35
N SER A 473 17.16 -13.50 14.20
CA SER A 473 17.59 -12.10 14.13
C SER A 473 18.99 -11.87 14.72
N GLY A 474 19.62 -10.74 14.39
CA GLY A 474 20.96 -10.36 14.87
C GLY A 474 22.08 -11.26 14.32
N GLU A 475 23.10 -11.56 15.12
CA GLU A 475 24.29 -12.34 14.71
C GLU A 475 23.95 -13.73 14.15
N LYS A 476 22.89 -14.37 14.64
CA LYS A 476 22.42 -15.65 14.11
C LYS A 476 21.87 -15.51 12.70
N GLY A 477 21.09 -14.46 12.47
CA GLY A 477 20.56 -14.12 11.15
C GLY A 477 21.67 -13.79 10.16
N GLU A 478 22.70 -13.05 10.59
CA GLU A 478 23.86 -12.77 9.74
C GLU A 478 24.62 -14.03 9.35
N PHE A 479 24.87 -14.93 10.31
CA PHE A 479 25.52 -16.21 10.03
C PHE A 479 24.70 -17.05 9.06
N PHE A 480 23.39 -17.13 9.29
CA PHE A 480 22.46 -17.82 8.39
C PHE A 480 22.50 -17.21 6.98
N ALA A 481 22.38 -15.90 6.88
CA ALA A 481 22.39 -15.18 5.62
C ALA A 481 23.65 -15.43 4.79
N LYS A 482 24.83 -15.52 5.44
CA LYS A 482 26.14 -15.77 4.79
C LYS A 482 26.45 -17.24 4.57
N HIS A 483 25.57 -18.16 4.99
CA HIS A 483 25.83 -19.59 4.88
C HIS A 483 25.93 -20.03 3.41
N PRO A 484 26.94 -20.87 3.01
CA PRO A 484 27.15 -21.28 1.62
C PRO A 484 25.94 -21.94 0.98
N LEU A 485 25.20 -22.77 1.74
CA LEU A 485 23.98 -23.44 1.25
C LEU A 485 22.82 -22.45 1.02
N VAL A 486 22.79 -21.31 1.69
CA VAL A 486 21.85 -20.23 1.38
C VAL A 486 22.25 -19.57 0.07
N SER A 487 23.55 -19.31 -0.16
CA SER A 487 24.04 -18.79 -1.44
C SER A 487 23.67 -19.71 -2.61
N GLU A 488 23.90 -21.03 -2.44
CA GLU A 488 23.51 -22.03 -3.45
C GLU A 488 21.98 -22.03 -3.72
N ALA A 489 21.16 -21.81 -2.68
CA ALA A 489 19.71 -21.81 -2.84
C ALA A 489 19.18 -20.57 -3.57
N LEU A 490 19.83 -19.42 -3.42
CA LEU A 490 19.41 -18.15 -4.02
C LEU A 490 19.97 -17.93 -5.43
N GLU A 491 21.06 -18.61 -5.80
CA GLU A 491 21.91 -18.34 -6.96
C GLU A 491 21.14 -18.13 -8.25
N GLU A 492 20.38 -19.13 -8.70
CA GLU A 492 19.76 -19.11 -10.01
C GLU A 492 18.65 -18.03 -10.12
N CYS A 493 17.89 -17.80 -9.07
CA CYS A 493 16.86 -16.76 -9.04
C CYS A 493 17.50 -15.36 -9.03
N SER A 494 18.53 -15.13 -8.20
CA SER A 494 19.27 -13.88 -8.17
C SER A 494 19.87 -13.52 -9.53
N GLN A 495 20.41 -14.51 -10.24
CA GLN A 495 21.04 -14.29 -11.55
C GLN A 495 20.02 -13.96 -12.65
N SER A 496 18.80 -14.44 -12.56
CA SER A 496 17.79 -14.24 -13.60
C SER A 496 16.99 -12.94 -13.46
N CYS A 497 17.07 -12.23 -12.34
CA CYS A 497 16.54 -10.88 -12.16
C CYS A 497 17.60 -9.81 -12.46
N ASP A 498 17.18 -8.57 -12.72
CA ASP A 498 18.10 -7.43 -12.85
C ASP A 498 18.67 -7.03 -11.49
N ILE A 499 17.84 -7.09 -10.45
CA ILE A 499 18.16 -6.69 -9.08
C ILE A 499 18.02 -7.94 -8.18
N THR A 500 19.03 -8.20 -7.34
CA THR A 500 18.93 -9.21 -6.29
C THR A 500 18.11 -8.66 -5.12
N GLY A 501 16.85 -9.07 -5.01
CA GLY A 501 15.95 -8.69 -3.91
C GLY A 501 16.06 -9.65 -2.73
N LEU A 502 16.20 -9.12 -1.53
CA LEU A 502 16.47 -9.90 -0.32
C LEU A 502 15.51 -9.53 0.81
N ASN A 503 14.74 -10.52 1.31
CA ASN A 503 13.92 -10.38 2.49
C ASN A 503 14.69 -10.88 3.73
N TYR A 504 14.92 -9.98 4.71
CA TYR A 504 15.57 -10.25 6.01
C TYR A 504 16.97 -10.88 5.91
N LEU A 505 17.71 -10.56 4.85
CA LEU A 505 19.05 -11.10 4.57
C LEU A 505 20.11 -9.98 4.45
N SER A 506 20.04 -8.96 5.30
CA SER A 506 20.96 -7.80 5.25
C SER A 506 22.44 -8.18 5.37
N GLY A 507 22.77 -9.27 6.09
CA GLY A 507 24.11 -9.83 6.16
C GLY A 507 24.71 -10.22 4.80
N ARG A 508 23.89 -10.34 3.75
CA ARG A 508 24.36 -10.64 2.38
C ARG A 508 24.70 -9.43 1.54
N TYR A 509 24.33 -8.23 1.93
CA TYR A 509 24.49 -7.04 1.06
C TYR A 509 25.92 -6.84 0.57
N GLU A 510 26.90 -7.01 1.44
CA GLU A 510 28.32 -6.98 1.07
C GLU A 510 28.75 -8.25 0.33
N LEU A 511 28.36 -9.43 0.83
CA LEU A 511 28.69 -10.72 0.24
C LEU A 511 28.19 -10.86 -1.19
N GLU A 512 27.02 -10.32 -1.53
CA GLU A 512 26.49 -10.37 -2.89
C GLU A 512 27.41 -9.67 -3.90
N HIS A 513 28.07 -8.58 -3.51
CA HIS A 513 29.04 -7.93 -4.37
C HIS A 513 30.30 -8.76 -4.61
N GLU A 514 30.74 -9.52 -3.60
CA GLU A 514 31.87 -10.44 -3.73
C GLU A 514 31.52 -11.61 -4.66
N LEU A 515 30.32 -12.17 -4.51
CA LEU A 515 29.82 -13.29 -5.32
C LEU A 515 29.43 -12.86 -6.74
N HIS A 516 28.80 -11.69 -6.85
CA HIS A 516 28.17 -11.18 -8.07
C HIS A 516 28.50 -9.71 -8.32
N PRO A 517 29.77 -9.38 -8.69
CA PRO A 517 30.21 -7.97 -8.82
C PRO A 517 29.43 -7.12 -9.83
N ALA A 518 28.74 -7.74 -10.77
CA ALA A 518 27.93 -7.08 -11.79
C ALA A 518 26.46 -6.82 -11.35
N LYS A 519 26.07 -7.25 -10.16
CA LYS A 519 24.69 -7.15 -9.68
C LYS A 519 24.50 -6.02 -8.68
N THR A 520 23.30 -5.48 -8.67
CA THR A 520 22.82 -4.58 -7.60
C THR A 520 21.94 -5.37 -6.62
N VAL A 521 21.86 -4.87 -5.40
CA VAL A 521 21.16 -5.49 -4.28
C VAL A 521 20.10 -4.54 -3.74
N LEU A 522 18.96 -5.10 -3.35
CA LEU A 522 17.87 -4.37 -2.73
C LEU A 522 17.37 -5.14 -1.51
N GLY A 523 17.27 -4.50 -0.35
CA GLY A 523 16.49 -5.00 0.77
C GLY A 523 15.01 -4.86 0.45
N THR A 524 14.39 -5.94 0.03
CA THR A 524 12.99 -5.94 -0.38
C THR A 524 12.02 -6.02 0.78
N GLU A 525 12.49 -6.54 1.93
CA GLU A 525 11.73 -6.58 3.18
C GLU A 525 12.69 -6.72 4.37
N THR A 526 12.57 -5.81 5.37
CA THR A 526 13.51 -5.73 6.48
C THR A 526 12.82 -5.37 7.79
N TYR A 527 13.52 -5.67 8.91
CA TYR A 527 13.00 -5.36 10.24
C TYR A 527 13.02 -3.85 10.52
N PRO A 528 11.92 -3.25 11.05
CA PRO A 528 11.84 -1.81 11.28
C PRO A 528 12.91 -1.28 12.23
N ALA A 529 13.21 -2.03 13.29
CA ALA A 529 14.17 -1.61 14.31
C ALA A 529 15.62 -1.62 13.83
N ASP A 530 15.92 -2.28 12.70
CA ASP A 530 17.29 -2.46 12.20
C ASP A 530 17.73 -1.35 11.23
N ILE A 531 16.92 -0.32 11.09
CA ILE A 531 17.12 0.73 10.06
C ILE A 531 18.49 1.43 10.14
N GLU A 532 19.08 1.58 11.32
CA GLU A 532 20.39 2.19 11.47
C GLU A 532 21.47 1.40 10.72
N ASN A 533 21.51 0.08 10.94
CA ASN A 533 22.45 -0.82 10.27
C ASN A 533 22.17 -0.92 8.78
N LEU A 534 20.90 -1.07 8.42
CA LEU A 534 20.44 -1.19 7.03
C LEU A 534 20.78 0.05 6.24
N TRP A 535 20.50 1.25 6.77
CA TRP A 535 20.78 2.49 6.07
C TRP A 535 22.29 2.77 5.95
N LYS A 536 23.08 2.38 6.97
CA LYS A 536 24.54 2.43 6.89
C LYS A 536 25.06 1.57 5.72
N LEU A 537 24.53 0.37 5.50
CA LEU A 537 24.88 -0.48 4.36
C LEU A 537 24.51 0.19 3.02
N VAL A 538 23.31 0.77 2.94
CA VAL A 538 22.82 1.50 1.76
C VAL A 538 23.72 2.70 1.42
N GLU A 539 24.15 3.46 2.44
CA GLU A 539 25.06 4.61 2.24
C GLU A 539 26.48 4.18 1.86
N THR A 540 26.96 3.09 2.45
CA THR A 540 28.35 2.63 2.29
C THR A 540 28.57 2.00 0.92
N TYR A 541 27.62 1.19 0.45
CA TYR A 541 27.79 0.39 -0.75
C TYR A 541 26.97 0.92 -1.93
N PRO A 542 27.63 1.37 -3.03
CA PRO A 542 26.91 1.86 -4.22
C PRO A 542 25.92 0.84 -4.80
N HIS A 543 26.31 -0.44 -4.86
CA HIS A 543 25.51 -1.53 -5.40
C HIS A 543 24.24 -1.84 -4.56
N VAL A 544 24.18 -1.42 -3.30
CA VAL A 544 22.96 -1.51 -2.46
C VAL A 544 22.08 -0.31 -2.76
N ILE A 545 21.05 -0.50 -3.54
CA ILE A 545 20.25 0.60 -4.08
C ILE A 545 19.18 1.11 -3.13
N GLY A 546 18.86 0.38 -2.05
CA GLY A 546 17.87 0.79 -1.06
C GLY A 546 17.47 -0.32 -0.13
N ASP A 547 16.45 0.01 0.69
CA ASP A 547 15.89 -0.85 1.71
C ASP A 547 14.40 -0.58 1.87
N PHE A 548 13.58 -1.63 2.02
CA PHE A 548 12.14 -1.57 2.21
C PHE A 548 11.75 -2.19 3.55
N THR A 549 11.31 -1.36 4.48
CA THR A 549 10.90 -1.84 5.81
C THR A 549 9.52 -2.51 5.80
N TRP A 550 9.32 -3.49 6.64
CA TRP A 550 8.03 -4.11 6.93
C TRP A 550 7.48 -3.58 8.26
N THR A 551 6.55 -2.57 8.28
CA THR A 551 5.95 -1.85 7.17
C THR A 551 5.91 -0.34 7.41
N GLY A 552 5.65 0.46 6.38
CA GLY A 552 5.52 1.91 6.54
C GLY A 552 4.14 2.36 7.00
N TYR A 553 3.10 1.65 6.62
CA TYR A 553 1.73 1.91 7.04
C TYR A 553 1.14 0.66 7.70
N ASP A 554 0.50 0.85 8.84
CA ASP A 554 -0.14 -0.26 9.55
C ASP A 554 -1.36 -0.79 8.80
N TYR A 555 -1.73 -2.02 9.04
CA TYR A 555 -2.72 -2.75 8.26
C TYR A 555 -3.53 -3.72 9.11
N ILE A 556 -4.67 -4.14 8.59
CA ILE A 556 -5.54 -5.15 9.18
C ILE A 556 -4.99 -6.55 8.82
N GLY A 557 -5.00 -7.44 9.78
CA GLY A 557 -4.48 -8.81 9.63
C GLY A 557 -3.06 -8.97 10.14
N GLU A 558 -2.51 -10.19 10.00
CA GLU A 558 -1.29 -10.63 10.69
C GLU A 558 -1.28 -10.17 12.15
N ALA A 559 -2.47 -10.20 12.76
CA ALA A 559 -2.71 -9.60 14.06
C ALA A 559 -1.77 -10.15 15.12
N GLY A 560 -1.27 -9.28 15.97
CA GLY A 560 -0.40 -9.64 17.10
C GLY A 560 1.10 -9.59 16.82
N VAL A 561 1.56 -9.44 15.57
CA VAL A 561 2.99 -9.43 15.23
C VAL A 561 3.76 -8.33 15.95
N GLY A 562 3.14 -7.13 16.10
CA GLY A 562 3.75 -5.95 16.73
C GLY A 562 3.10 -5.52 18.03
N ILE A 563 2.17 -6.27 18.59
CA ILE A 563 1.47 -5.91 19.82
C ILE A 563 2.34 -6.26 21.05
N PHE A 564 2.48 -5.29 21.96
CA PHE A 564 3.24 -5.49 23.19
C PHE A 564 2.39 -6.20 24.24
N HIS A 565 2.79 -7.42 24.62
CA HIS A 565 2.17 -8.21 25.67
C HIS A 565 3.03 -8.18 26.94
N TYR A 566 2.50 -7.62 28.02
CA TYR A 566 3.18 -7.44 29.30
C TYR A 566 2.93 -8.58 30.29
N ASP A 567 2.23 -9.62 29.87
CA ASP A 567 1.97 -10.84 30.62
C ASP A 567 3.12 -11.88 30.58
N GLY A 568 4.24 -11.52 29.96
CA GLY A 568 5.40 -12.39 29.75
C GLY A 568 5.33 -13.28 28.52
N ASN A 569 4.27 -13.17 27.71
CA ASN A 569 4.13 -13.93 26.46
C ASN A 569 4.71 -13.13 25.27
N ALA A 570 5.82 -13.62 24.72
CA ALA A 570 6.28 -13.18 23.40
C ALA A 570 5.53 -13.99 22.35
N ASN A 571 4.38 -13.50 21.87
CA ASN A 571 3.52 -14.36 21.08
C ASN A 571 3.25 -13.84 19.69
N PHE A 572 3.63 -14.65 18.70
CA PHE A 572 3.01 -14.68 17.38
C PHE A 572 1.63 -15.39 17.40
N THR A 573 1.11 -15.79 18.57
CA THR A 573 -0.24 -16.30 18.74
C THR A 573 -1.14 -15.11 19.04
N SER A 574 -1.71 -14.55 17.98
CA SER A 574 -2.73 -13.52 18.11
C SER A 574 -3.92 -14.04 18.93
N ILE A 575 -4.34 -13.24 19.86
CA ILE A 575 -5.48 -13.52 20.73
C ILE A 575 -6.61 -12.57 20.31
N TYR A 576 -7.79 -13.15 19.97
CA TYR A 576 -8.96 -12.30 19.78
C TYR A 576 -9.18 -11.42 21.03
N PRO A 577 -9.40 -10.10 20.87
CA PRO A 577 -9.82 -9.35 19.68
C PRO A 577 -8.71 -8.55 18.96
N GLU A 578 -7.47 -9.01 18.97
CA GLU A 578 -6.41 -8.38 18.17
C GLU A 578 -6.79 -8.39 16.69
N ARG A 579 -6.41 -7.33 15.94
CA ARG A 579 -6.83 -7.19 14.54
C ARG A 579 -5.78 -6.56 13.61
N LEU A 580 -4.73 -5.95 14.16
CA LEU A 580 -3.71 -5.23 13.40
C LEU A 580 -2.34 -5.90 13.51
N GLY A 581 -1.51 -5.74 12.48
CA GLY A 581 -0.09 -6.04 12.52
C GLY A 581 0.64 -5.21 13.58
N TYR A 582 0.26 -3.94 13.73
CA TYR A 582 0.76 -2.97 14.71
C TYR A 582 2.26 -2.72 14.64
N ILE A 583 2.83 -2.77 13.43
CA ILE A 583 4.26 -2.58 13.16
C ILE A 583 4.57 -1.42 12.22
N GLY A 584 3.55 -0.76 11.68
CA GLY A 584 3.73 0.35 10.75
C GLY A 584 4.44 1.56 11.37
N ASP A 585 5.29 2.23 10.62
CA ASP A 585 5.85 3.55 10.97
C ASP A 585 4.72 4.59 11.13
N ILE A 586 3.64 4.40 10.38
CA ILE A 586 2.41 5.17 10.42
C ILE A 586 1.30 4.23 10.87
N ASP A 587 0.50 4.65 11.85
CA ASP A 587 -0.61 3.85 12.36
C ASP A 587 -1.80 3.77 11.37
N LEU A 588 -2.77 2.91 11.66
CA LEU A 588 -3.92 2.64 10.79
C LEU A 588 -4.72 3.88 10.40
N ILE A 589 -4.74 4.92 11.24
CA ILE A 589 -5.45 6.17 10.98
C ILE A 589 -4.52 7.31 10.53
N GLY A 590 -3.25 7.02 10.23
CA GLY A 590 -2.30 7.94 9.64
C GLY A 590 -1.53 8.83 10.63
N ASN A 591 -1.38 8.46 11.91
CA ASN A 591 -0.44 9.11 12.80
C ASN A 591 0.94 8.47 12.67
N ARG A 592 1.99 9.29 12.68
CA ARG A 592 3.37 8.78 12.70
C ARG A 592 3.73 8.30 14.10
N ARG A 593 4.30 7.11 14.21
CA ARG A 593 4.83 6.55 15.45
C ARG A 593 6.28 6.99 15.68
N PRO A 594 6.82 6.87 16.90
CA PRO A 594 8.21 7.25 17.19
C PRO A 594 9.27 6.62 16.27
N ILE A 595 9.07 5.37 15.84
CA ILE A 595 9.95 4.71 14.86
C ILE A 595 10.06 5.49 13.54
N SER A 596 8.98 6.12 13.09
CA SER A 596 8.97 6.93 11.88
C SER A 596 9.88 8.16 11.99
N TYR A 597 9.91 8.81 13.15
CA TYR A 597 10.80 9.95 13.42
C TYR A 597 12.25 9.51 13.62
N PHE A 598 12.46 8.36 14.27
CA PHE A 598 13.79 7.75 14.36
C PHE A 598 14.35 7.47 12.97
N ARG A 599 13.57 6.88 12.09
CA ARG A 599 13.93 6.59 10.69
C ARG A 599 14.24 7.86 9.89
N GLU A 600 13.45 8.91 10.05
CA GLU A 600 13.68 10.22 9.41
C GLU A 600 15.03 10.83 9.81
N ILE A 601 15.40 10.70 11.09
CA ILE A 601 16.69 11.13 11.63
C ILE A 601 17.83 10.27 11.07
N VAL A 602 17.68 8.95 11.05
CA VAL A 602 18.68 8.02 10.48
C VAL A 602 18.90 8.30 8.99
N TYR A 603 17.85 8.65 8.26
CA TYR A 603 17.94 9.06 6.85
C TYR A 603 18.62 10.43 6.63
N GLY A 604 18.89 11.16 7.69
CA GLY A 604 19.47 12.51 7.61
C GLY A 604 18.55 13.56 7.01
N LEU A 605 17.22 13.38 7.16
CA LEU A 605 16.22 14.29 6.58
C LEU A 605 15.86 15.44 7.52
N THR A 606 16.26 15.37 8.78
CA THR A 606 16.01 16.40 9.80
C THR A 606 17.14 16.49 10.81
N ASP A 607 17.43 17.72 11.25
CA ASP A 607 18.33 18.01 12.38
C ASP A 607 17.55 18.22 13.68
N LYS A 608 16.22 18.22 13.61
CA LYS A 608 15.33 18.43 14.77
C LYS A 608 15.31 17.16 15.62
N PRO A 609 15.57 17.24 16.94
CA PRO A 609 15.46 16.09 17.82
C PRO A 609 14.00 15.69 18.00
N TYR A 610 13.77 14.45 18.45
CA TYR A 610 12.42 13.97 18.74
C TYR A 610 12.41 13.23 20.08
N ILE A 611 11.41 13.51 20.93
CA ILE A 611 11.25 12.90 22.27
C ILE A 611 10.24 11.77 22.17
N ALA A 612 10.61 10.58 22.64
CA ALA A 612 9.75 9.42 22.79
C ALA A 612 9.80 8.96 24.26
N VAL A 613 8.64 8.73 24.85
CA VAL A 613 8.51 8.32 26.26
C VAL A 613 7.87 6.94 26.32
N GLU A 614 8.49 6.01 27.04
CA GLU A 614 7.87 4.70 27.31
C GLU A 614 6.60 4.89 28.12
N ARG A 615 5.57 4.08 27.84
CA ARG A 615 4.27 4.20 28.52
C ARG A 615 4.41 3.94 30.01
N LEU A 616 4.10 4.95 30.83
CA LEU A 616 4.22 4.85 32.29
C LEU A 616 3.24 3.86 32.91
N GLU A 617 2.14 3.56 32.24
CA GLU A 617 1.19 2.49 32.61
C GLU A 617 1.88 1.11 32.70
N HIS A 618 2.98 0.93 31.97
CA HIS A 618 3.78 -0.28 31.95
C HIS A 618 5.16 -0.14 32.58
N ALA A 619 5.38 0.92 33.36
CA ALA A 619 6.66 1.18 33.99
C ALA A 619 7.13 -0.03 34.85
N GLY A 620 8.36 -0.50 34.61
CA GLY A 620 8.94 -1.63 35.28
C GLY A 620 8.43 -3.00 34.81
N GLN A 621 7.57 -3.08 33.81
CA GLN A 621 7.15 -4.31 33.16
C GLN A 621 8.02 -4.59 31.93
N THR A 622 8.14 -5.88 31.56
CA THR A 622 8.86 -6.30 30.37
C THR A 622 7.87 -6.92 29.39
N ALA A 623 7.76 -6.34 28.20
CA ALA A 623 6.97 -6.93 27.15
C ALA A 623 7.75 -8.03 26.41
N GLY A 624 7.02 -9.04 25.92
CA GLY A 624 7.53 -9.95 24.91
C GLY A 624 7.87 -9.16 23.63
N LYS A 625 8.94 -9.53 22.93
CA LYS A 625 9.40 -8.85 21.71
C LYS A 625 9.46 -9.82 20.53
N THR A 626 9.02 -9.35 19.39
CA THR A 626 9.29 -9.93 18.08
C THR A 626 10.37 -9.13 17.35
N ALA A 627 10.91 -9.64 16.27
CA ALA A 627 11.92 -8.94 15.48
C ALA A 627 11.37 -7.68 14.78
N TRP A 628 10.06 -7.58 14.57
CA TRP A 628 9.40 -6.44 13.93
C TRP A 628 9.07 -5.29 14.89
N MET A 629 9.15 -5.52 16.19
CA MET A 629 8.82 -4.51 17.20
C MET A 629 9.98 -3.56 17.45
N PHE A 630 9.67 -2.29 17.57
CA PHE A 630 10.64 -1.27 18.00
C PHE A 630 10.57 -1.09 19.52
N LYS A 631 9.88 -0.07 20.01
CA LYS A 631 9.66 0.23 21.42
C LYS A 631 8.22 0.65 21.64
N ASP A 632 7.62 0.28 22.79
CA ASP A 632 6.31 0.80 23.17
C ASP A 632 6.48 2.17 23.81
N ASN A 633 6.69 3.14 22.95
CA ASN A 633 6.84 4.54 23.35
C ASN A 633 5.94 5.45 22.51
N ILE A 634 5.59 6.60 23.08
CA ILE A 634 4.79 7.63 22.41
C ILE A 634 5.39 9.02 22.65
N SER A 635 5.01 9.99 21.83
CA SER A 635 5.40 11.38 22.01
C SER A 635 4.39 12.10 22.90
N SER A 636 4.41 11.79 24.18
CA SER A 636 3.53 12.38 25.19
C SER A 636 4.27 12.60 26.50
N TRP A 637 3.92 13.70 27.19
CA TRP A 637 4.34 13.97 28.57
C TRP A 637 3.12 14.24 29.48
N THR A 638 2.06 13.43 29.26
CA THR A 638 0.80 13.50 30.01
C THR A 638 0.55 12.15 30.69
N TRP A 639 0.88 12.05 31.98
CA TRP A 639 0.84 10.82 32.78
C TRP A 639 0.25 11.08 34.16
N LYS A 640 -0.95 11.65 34.23
CA LYS A 640 -1.64 11.98 35.48
C LYS A 640 -1.81 10.73 36.35
N GLY A 641 -1.40 10.84 37.62
CA GLY A 641 -1.44 9.75 38.58
C GLY A 641 -0.15 8.93 38.65
N PHE A 642 0.86 9.26 37.83
CA PHE A 642 2.19 8.63 37.84
C PHE A 642 3.28 9.57 38.34
N GLU A 643 2.92 10.65 39.04
CA GLU A 643 3.88 11.62 39.55
C GLU A 643 4.93 10.95 40.46
N GLY A 644 6.20 11.20 40.16
CA GLY A 644 7.34 10.57 40.84
C GLY A 644 7.76 9.21 40.29
N THR A 645 6.97 8.59 39.40
CA THR A 645 7.39 7.37 38.69
C THR A 645 8.51 7.69 37.71
N THR A 646 9.53 6.86 37.63
CA THR A 646 10.62 7.04 36.66
C THR A 646 10.11 6.77 35.26
N ALA A 647 10.18 7.77 34.39
CA ALA A 647 9.92 7.68 32.97
C ALA A 647 11.22 7.39 32.20
N ASN A 648 11.22 6.39 31.34
CA ASN A 648 12.27 6.17 30.35
C ASN A 648 11.99 7.06 29.14
N VAL A 649 12.90 8.00 28.91
CA VAL A 649 12.79 8.99 27.83
C VAL A 649 13.93 8.79 26.85
N ASP A 650 13.60 8.47 25.61
CA ASP A 650 14.55 8.47 24.51
C ASP A 650 14.44 9.78 23.73
N VAL A 651 15.57 10.37 23.44
CA VAL A 651 15.64 11.51 22.51
C VAL A 651 16.44 11.08 21.28
N TYR A 652 15.74 11.02 20.15
CA TYR A 652 16.37 10.70 18.87
C TYR A 652 16.96 11.96 18.26
N SER A 653 18.23 11.88 17.79
CA SER A 653 18.93 13.04 17.25
C SER A 653 20.10 12.64 16.34
N SER A 654 20.30 13.41 15.25
CA SER A 654 21.51 13.36 14.42
C SER A 654 22.69 14.17 15.02
N GLY A 655 22.44 15.03 16.02
CA GLY A 655 23.46 15.81 16.69
C GLY A 655 24.37 14.98 17.60
N ASP A 656 25.57 15.48 17.87
CA ASP A 656 26.57 14.78 18.71
C ASP A 656 26.11 14.61 20.14
N GLU A 657 25.32 15.59 20.66
CA GLU A 657 24.82 15.63 22.01
C GLU A 657 23.35 16.14 22.04
N VAL A 658 22.63 15.70 23.05
CA VAL A 658 21.31 16.22 23.42
C VAL A 658 21.33 16.68 24.87
N GLU A 659 20.76 17.85 25.14
CA GLU A 659 20.44 18.31 26.49
C GLU A 659 18.93 18.24 26.71
N LEU A 660 18.52 17.56 27.78
CA LEU A 660 17.12 17.42 28.15
C LEU A 660 16.80 18.35 29.30
N PHE A 661 15.66 19.00 29.25
CA PHE A 661 15.17 19.91 30.28
C PHE A 661 13.79 19.47 30.75
N LEU A 662 13.56 19.51 32.07
CA LEU A 662 12.24 19.38 32.69
C LEU A 662 11.91 20.68 33.41
N ASN A 663 10.83 21.36 33.03
CA ASN A 663 10.41 22.63 33.60
C ASN A 663 11.56 23.67 33.66
N ASP A 664 12.26 23.84 32.53
CA ASP A 664 13.46 24.69 32.34
C ASP A 664 14.71 24.28 33.14
N LYS A 665 14.64 23.20 33.92
CA LYS A 665 15.80 22.68 34.64
C LYS A 665 16.52 21.64 33.77
N SER A 666 17.82 21.87 33.49
CA SER A 666 18.63 20.93 32.77
C SER A 666 18.80 19.60 33.53
N LEU A 667 18.58 18.52 32.85
CA LEU A 667 18.85 17.14 33.29
C LEU A 667 20.22 16.64 32.80
N GLY A 668 20.99 17.55 32.18
CA GLY A 668 22.32 17.28 31.63
C GLY A 668 22.34 16.96 30.17
N ARG A 669 23.56 16.97 29.61
CA ARG A 669 23.83 16.55 28.22
C ARG A 669 24.24 15.10 28.17
N LYS A 670 23.76 14.40 27.16
CA LYS A 670 24.14 13.03 26.84
C LYS A 670 24.56 12.93 25.38
N PRO A 671 25.50 12.03 25.04
CA PRO A 671 25.89 11.80 23.67
C PRO A 671 24.70 11.18 22.90
N ALA A 672 24.62 11.55 21.62
CA ALA A 672 23.66 11.09 20.64
C ALA A 672 24.34 10.90 19.27
N GLY A 673 23.61 11.04 18.18
CA GLY A 673 24.15 10.89 16.82
C GLY A 673 24.55 9.47 16.47
N ARG A 674 25.19 9.31 15.32
CA ARG A 674 25.51 7.98 14.73
C ARG A 674 26.33 7.09 15.66
N GLU A 675 27.29 7.64 16.38
CA GLU A 675 28.16 6.88 17.29
C GLU A 675 27.43 6.38 18.56
N ASN A 676 26.24 6.92 18.82
CA ASN A 676 25.40 6.55 19.96
C ASN A 676 24.01 6.12 19.51
N HIS A 677 23.93 5.42 18.36
CA HIS A 677 22.70 4.87 17.80
C HIS A 677 21.58 5.90 17.64
N PHE A 678 21.94 7.15 17.32
CA PHE A 678 21.03 8.29 17.19
C PHE A 678 20.12 8.53 18.40
N THR A 679 20.48 8.00 19.60
CA THR A 679 19.59 7.99 20.77
C THR A 679 20.33 8.43 22.03
N ALA A 680 19.78 9.42 22.73
CA ALA A 680 20.16 9.76 24.10
C ALA A 680 19.03 9.32 25.04
N SER A 681 19.29 8.37 25.95
CA SER A 681 18.29 7.84 26.90
C SER A 681 18.42 8.47 28.28
N TYR A 682 17.29 8.86 28.88
CA TYR A 682 17.20 9.48 30.19
C TYR A 682 16.18 8.72 31.06
N GLU A 683 16.50 8.63 32.36
CA GLU A 683 15.57 8.23 33.39
C GLU A 683 15.13 9.52 34.09
N VAL A 684 13.84 9.87 34.03
CA VAL A 684 13.30 11.15 34.49
C VAL A 684 12.16 10.86 35.45
N PRO A 685 12.23 11.29 36.71
CA PRO A 685 11.05 11.27 37.58
C PRO A 685 9.93 12.14 36.95
N TYR A 686 8.79 11.53 36.70
CA TYR A 686 7.70 12.24 36.06
C TYR A 686 7.17 13.35 36.97
N GLU A 687 7.20 14.57 36.44
CA GLU A 687 6.54 15.75 37.00
C GLU A 687 5.77 16.45 35.89
N PRO A 688 4.49 16.87 36.13
CA PRO A 688 3.75 17.63 35.14
C PRO A 688 4.48 18.93 34.76
N GLY A 689 4.39 19.26 33.47
CA GLY A 689 5.01 20.48 32.95
C GLY A 689 5.55 20.30 31.53
N THR A 690 6.73 20.81 31.25
CA THR A 690 7.35 20.82 29.92
C THR A 690 8.62 20.01 29.91
N LEU A 691 8.70 19.03 29.01
CA LEU A 691 9.90 18.26 28.71
C LEU A 691 10.44 18.75 27.36
N LYS A 692 11.68 19.31 27.36
CA LYS A 692 12.28 19.90 26.17
C LYS A 692 13.65 19.30 25.90
N ALA A 693 13.88 18.85 24.67
CA ALA A 693 15.17 18.39 24.17
C ALA A 693 15.79 19.42 23.23
N VAL A 694 17.08 19.66 23.38
CA VAL A 694 17.88 20.52 22.51
C VAL A 694 19.04 19.69 21.96
N ALA A 695 19.15 19.61 20.64
CA ALA A 695 20.22 18.91 19.95
C ALA A 695 21.37 19.86 19.61
N TYR A 696 22.59 19.39 19.78
CA TYR A 696 23.82 20.13 19.47
C TYR A 696 24.74 19.33 18.55
N GLN A 697 25.47 20.06 17.72
CA GLN A 697 26.62 19.54 17.00
C GLN A 697 27.87 20.39 17.39
N LYS A 698 28.75 19.77 18.11
CA LYS A 698 29.77 20.49 18.91
C LYS A 698 29.01 21.51 19.79
N ASP A 699 29.29 22.71 19.88
CA ASP A 699 28.54 23.68 20.69
C ASP A 699 27.39 24.40 19.92
N ARG A 700 27.16 24.06 18.65
CA ARG A 700 26.10 24.69 17.84
C ARG A 700 24.77 23.98 18.04
N LYS A 701 23.74 24.72 18.48
CA LYS A 701 22.36 24.24 18.51
C LYS A 701 21.89 23.91 17.09
N LEU A 702 21.38 22.68 16.90
CA LEU A 702 20.77 22.20 15.64
C LEU A 702 19.26 22.43 15.64
N GLY A 703 18.60 22.05 16.72
CA GLY A 703 17.14 22.14 16.85
C GLY A 703 16.66 21.86 18.25
N GLU A 704 15.36 21.97 18.44
CA GLU A 704 14.71 21.62 19.69
C GLU A 704 13.34 20.99 19.45
N TYR A 705 12.89 20.19 20.42
CA TYR A 705 11.57 19.58 20.46
C TYR A 705 11.02 19.62 21.88
N GLU A 706 9.71 19.84 22.01
CA GLU A 706 9.08 20.04 23.30
C GLU A 706 7.79 19.23 23.40
N LEU A 707 7.57 18.62 24.57
CA LEU A 707 6.32 17.99 24.98
C LEU A 707 5.81 18.71 26.23
N SER A 708 4.51 18.92 26.28
CA SER A 708 3.85 19.52 27.45
C SER A 708 2.81 18.59 28.01
N THR A 709 2.63 18.61 29.33
CA THR A 709 1.53 17.91 30.01
C THR A 709 0.20 18.60 29.68
N ALA A 710 -0.76 17.81 29.20
CA ALA A 710 -2.12 18.29 28.95
C ALA A 710 -2.78 18.72 30.27
N LYS A 711 -3.44 19.87 30.27
CA LYS A 711 -4.21 20.38 31.40
C LYS A 711 -5.56 19.68 31.48
N SER A 712 -6.23 19.80 32.62
CA SER A 712 -7.39 18.99 33.01
C SER A 712 -8.69 19.18 32.22
N VAL A 713 -8.77 20.11 31.28
CA VAL A 713 -9.96 20.29 30.43
C VAL A 713 -9.75 19.61 29.10
N THR A 714 -10.54 18.57 28.87
CA THR A 714 -10.54 17.86 27.57
C THR A 714 -11.56 18.49 26.65
N LYS A 715 -11.14 18.80 25.40
CA LYS A 715 -12.00 19.26 24.32
C LYS A 715 -11.86 18.33 23.14
N LEU A 716 -12.88 18.29 22.29
CA LEU A 716 -12.79 17.65 20.99
C LEU A 716 -12.23 18.66 19.97
N LYS A 717 -11.12 18.31 19.33
CA LYS A 717 -10.58 18.99 18.16
C LYS A 717 -10.78 18.12 16.94
N VAL A 718 -11.32 18.69 15.86
CA VAL A 718 -11.52 17.99 14.59
C VAL A 718 -10.82 18.75 13.47
N CYS A 719 -10.30 18.01 12.50
CA CYS A 719 -9.67 18.57 11.32
C CYS A 719 -9.86 17.64 10.11
N ARG A 720 -10.29 18.22 9.00
CA ARG A 720 -10.21 17.53 7.70
C ARG A 720 -8.75 17.42 7.31
N VAL A 721 -8.29 16.21 7.00
CA VAL A 721 -6.88 15.92 6.65
C VAL A 721 -6.69 15.56 5.20
N THR A 722 -7.77 15.46 4.45
CA THR A 722 -7.81 15.25 3.01
C THR A 722 -8.14 16.56 2.30
N GLU A 723 -7.58 16.80 1.10
CA GLU A 723 -7.72 18.06 0.33
C GLU A 723 -8.33 17.76 -1.05
N ASN A 724 -9.16 18.64 -1.56
CA ASN A 724 -9.68 18.65 -2.95
C ASN A 724 -10.42 17.38 -3.41
N GLU A 725 -11.27 16.81 -2.58
CA GLU A 725 -11.82 15.49 -2.79
C GLU A 725 -13.28 15.48 -3.17
N ARG A 726 -13.62 14.45 -3.97
CA ARG A 726 -14.97 14.34 -4.54
C ARG A 726 -15.79 13.18 -3.97
N ASN A 727 -15.14 12.13 -3.43
CA ASN A 727 -15.86 10.94 -2.98
C ASN A 727 -15.92 10.83 -1.46
N ILE A 728 -14.79 10.94 -0.78
CA ILE A 728 -14.69 10.80 0.66
C ILE A 728 -13.83 11.90 1.30
N ALA A 729 -14.07 12.18 2.59
CA ALA A 729 -13.23 13.05 3.40
C ALA A 729 -12.80 12.34 4.69
N TYR A 730 -11.53 12.46 5.04
CA TYR A 730 -10.98 11.98 6.29
C TYR A 730 -10.97 13.11 7.33
N ILE A 731 -11.59 12.86 8.47
CA ILE A 731 -11.71 13.82 9.57
C ILE A 731 -11.04 13.23 10.80
N LYS A 732 -9.88 13.75 11.16
CA LYS A 732 -9.20 13.40 12.40
C LYS A 732 -9.86 14.09 13.60
N ILE A 733 -9.91 13.37 14.70
CA ILE A 733 -10.52 13.77 15.95
C ILE A 733 -9.49 13.55 17.03
N TRP A 734 -9.28 14.55 17.90
CA TRP A 734 -8.38 14.47 19.05
C TRP A 734 -9.04 14.95 20.32
N LEU A 735 -8.67 14.30 21.42
CA LEU A 735 -8.89 14.80 22.76
C LEU A 735 -7.75 15.77 23.09
N VAL A 736 -8.06 17.03 23.29
CA VAL A 736 -7.06 18.07 23.56
C VAL A 736 -7.44 18.92 24.75
N ASP A 737 -6.45 19.54 25.41
CA ASP A 737 -6.66 20.60 26.39
C ASP A 737 -6.90 21.96 25.71
N ASP A 738 -7.04 23.03 26.51
CA ASP A 738 -7.23 24.40 26.01
C ASP A 738 -6.06 24.92 25.17
N ASN A 739 -4.86 24.37 25.36
CA ASN A 739 -3.66 24.70 24.57
C ASN A 739 -3.53 23.89 23.31
N GLY A 740 -4.38 22.88 23.09
CA GLY A 740 -4.31 21.95 21.97
C GLY A 740 -3.36 20.77 22.19
N THR A 741 -2.86 20.59 23.43
CA THR A 741 -2.06 19.41 23.79
C THR A 741 -2.94 18.17 23.80
N ILE A 742 -2.52 17.11 23.10
CA ILE A 742 -3.28 15.86 23.02
C ILE A 742 -3.17 15.13 24.37
N ASN A 743 -4.32 14.68 24.87
CA ASN A 743 -4.39 13.79 26.02
C ASN A 743 -4.48 12.34 25.53
N SER A 744 -3.34 11.65 25.53
CA SER A 744 -3.18 10.28 25.03
C SER A 744 -3.28 9.21 26.13
N GLN A 745 -3.50 9.59 27.37
CA GLN A 745 -3.49 8.69 28.51
C GLN A 745 -4.66 7.72 28.46
N GLU A 746 -4.41 6.43 28.72
CA GLU A 746 -5.42 5.35 28.68
C GLU A 746 -6.59 5.62 29.65
N ALA A 747 -6.31 6.17 30.84
CA ALA A 747 -7.33 6.53 31.84
C ALA A 747 -8.28 7.66 31.40
N GLU A 748 -7.91 8.40 30.36
CA GLU A 748 -8.67 9.55 29.85
C GLU A 748 -9.38 9.26 28.53
N LYS A 749 -9.37 7.99 28.07
CA LYS A 749 -10.11 7.59 26.86
C LYS A 749 -11.60 7.92 26.98
N ARG A 750 -12.21 8.26 25.86
CA ARG A 750 -13.64 8.61 25.77
C ARG A 750 -14.32 7.80 24.67
N LEU A 751 -15.54 7.38 24.97
CA LEU A 751 -16.45 6.91 23.91
C LEU A 751 -16.92 8.14 23.12
N LEU A 752 -16.59 8.15 21.84
CA LEU A 752 -17.04 9.12 20.87
C LEU A 752 -18.25 8.61 20.14
N HIS A 753 -19.20 9.48 19.87
CA HIS A 753 -20.30 9.25 18.96
C HIS A 753 -20.19 10.17 17.76
N ALA A 754 -20.61 9.70 16.58
CA ALA A 754 -20.57 10.47 15.35
C ALA A 754 -21.91 10.41 14.60
N SER A 755 -22.31 11.50 13.98
CA SER A 755 -23.41 11.52 13.03
C SER A 755 -23.14 12.45 11.88
N VAL A 756 -23.61 12.09 10.68
CA VAL A 756 -23.45 12.93 9.48
C VAL A 756 -24.83 13.31 8.95
N VAL A 757 -25.01 14.61 8.70
CA VAL A 757 -26.25 15.13 8.08
C VAL A 757 -25.91 15.89 6.79
N GLY A 758 -26.94 16.21 5.99
CA GLY A 758 -26.76 16.85 4.67
C GLY A 758 -26.32 15.84 3.61
N ASN A 759 -25.42 16.29 2.72
CA ASN A 759 -24.95 15.51 1.57
C ASN A 759 -23.84 14.48 1.92
N GLY A 760 -23.87 13.86 3.11
CA GLY A 760 -22.88 12.89 3.53
C GLY A 760 -23.45 11.66 4.23
N VAL A 761 -22.66 10.60 4.30
CA VAL A 761 -22.84 9.42 5.14
C VAL A 761 -21.53 9.13 5.88
N LEU A 762 -21.63 8.55 7.07
CA LEU A 762 -20.48 8.04 7.80
C LEU A 762 -20.06 6.71 7.17
N GLU A 763 -18.93 6.69 6.48
CA GLU A 763 -18.42 5.49 5.76
C GLU A 763 -17.54 4.63 6.66
N GLY A 764 -16.87 5.23 7.63
CA GLY A 764 -16.07 4.52 8.62
C GLY A 764 -15.79 5.39 9.82
N PHE A 765 -15.69 4.78 11.01
CA PHE A 765 -15.35 5.46 12.25
C PHE A 765 -14.52 4.53 13.12
N GLY A 766 -13.26 4.87 13.36
CA GLY A 766 -12.36 3.97 14.05
C GLY A 766 -11.11 4.62 14.61
N THR A 767 -10.27 3.79 15.20
CA THR A 767 -8.98 4.16 15.79
C THR A 767 -7.89 3.19 15.37
N ALA A 768 -6.64 3.50 15.75
CA ALA A 768 -5.49 2.62 15.58
C ALA A 768 -5.34 1.60 16.73
N ASN A 769 -6.37 1.37 17.53
CA ASN A 769 -6.33 0.37 18.60
C ASN A 769 -6.15 -1.05 18.00
N PRO A 770 -5.03 -1.71 18.27
CA PRO A 770 -4.74 -3.01 17.68
C PRO A 770 -5.59 -4.15 18.25
N SER A 771 -6.20 -3.93 19.44
CA SER A 771 -6.97 -4.94 20.16
C SER A 771 -8.28 -4.34 20.65
N SER A 772 -9.34 -4.42 19.85
CA SER A 772 -10.67 -3.89 20.15
C SER A 772 -11.74 -4.75 19.50
N GLU A 773 -12.88 -4.93 20.18
CA GLU A 773 -14.07 -5.58 19.60
C GLU A 773 -14.96 -4.61 18.81
N GLU A 774 -14.67 -3.31 18.85
CA GLU A 774 -15.46 -2.28 18.18
C GLU A 774 -15.36 -2.41 16.65
N ASP A 775 -16.50 -2.28 15.98
CA ASP A 775 -16.61 -2.29 14.52
C ASP A 775 -16.29 -0.91 13.93
N TYR A 776 -15.67 -0.87 12.75
CA TYR A 776 -15.38 0.38 12.05
C TYR A 776 -16.60 1.04 11.39
N PHE A 777 -17.73 0.32 11.29
CA PHE A 777 -19.00 0.82 10.73
C PHE A 777 -20.05 1.16 11.81
N SER A 778 -19.59 1.32 13.05
CA SER A 778 -20.38 1.86 14.15
C SER A 778 -20.42 3.39 14.11
N ASP A 779 -21.46 3.96 14.69
CA ASP A 779 -21.54 5.40 14.96
C ASP A 779 -20.83 5.82 16.27
N SER A 780 -20.14 4.87 16.90
CA SER A 780 -19.39 5.10 18.14
C SER A 780 -18.08 4.34 18.15
N VAL A 781 -17.06 4.94 18.79
CA VAL A 781 -15.73 4.36 18.97
C VAL A 781 -15.05 4.95 20.20
N THR A 782 -14.29 4.13 20.93
CA THR A 782 -13.46 4.58 22.04
C THR A 782 -12.11 5.10 21.52
N THR A 783 -11.71 6.31 21.93
CA THR A 783 -10.42 6.89 21.52
C THR A 783 -9.24 5.99 21.88
N PHE A 784 -8.22 5.98 21.05
CA PHE A 784 -6.96 5.32 21.31
C PHE A 784 -5.81 6.34 21.13
N ASP A 785 -4.92 6.42 22.11
CA ASP A 785 -3.89 7.46 22.21
C ASP A 785 -4.45 8.88 21.98
N GLY A 786 -5.66 9.13 22.53
CA GLY A 786 -6.36 10.41 22.43
C GLY A 786 -6.87 10.77 21.03
N SER A 787 -6.98 9.81 20.12
CA SER A 787 -7.37 10.09 18.72
C SER A 787 -8.37 9.10 18.14
N ALA A 788 -9.08 9.54 17.08
CA ALA A 788 -9.95 8.74 16.22
C ALA A 788 -9.98 9.33 14.80
N LEU A 789 -10.51 8.56 13.85
CA LEU A 789 -10.74 8.94 12.47
C LEU A 789 -12.19 8.66 12.06
N ALA A 790 -12.88 9.67 11.52
CA ALA A 790 -14.14 9.51 10.82
C ALA A 790 -13.91 9.68 9.33
N VAL A 791 -14.52 8.80 8.53
CA VAL A 791 -14.54 8.88 7.06
C VAL A 791 -15.95 9.24 6.64
N VAL A 792 -16.10 10.35 5.93
CA VAL A 792 -17.40 10.83 5.43
C VAL A 792 -17.41 10.70 3.90
N ARG A 793 -18.41 9.97 3.38
CA ARG A 793 -18.64 9.81 1.95
C ARG A 793 -19.77 10.71 1.48
N TRP A 794 -19.60 11.39 0.33
CA TRP A 794 -20.66 12.17 -0.27
C TRP A 794 -21.73 11.28 -0.92
N LYS A 795 -23.01 11.60 -0.66
CA LYS A 795 -24.15 10.97 -1.34
C LYS A 795 -24.20 11.35 -2.81
N ASP A 796 -23.98 12.63 -3.09
CA ASP A 796 -23.91 13.15 -4.44
C ASP A 796 -22.72 14.08 -4.60
N VAL A 797 -21.71 13.62 -5.35
CA VAL A 797 -20.48 14.36 -5.65
C VAL A 797 -20.71 15.61 -6.51
N LYS A 798 -21.88 15.78 -7.15
CA LYS A 798 -22.24 16.95 -7.93
C LYS A 798 -23.00 18.01 -7.14
N SER A 799 -23.50 17.63 -5.96
CA SER A 799 -24.20 18.56 -5.06
C SER A 799 -23.22 19.49 -4.37
N LYS A 800 -23.60 20.78 -4.26
CA LYS A 800 -22.88 21.77 -3.46
C LYS A 800 -23.34 21.83 -2.01
N GLU A 801 -24.32 21.02 -1.65
CA GLU A 801 -24.77 20.93 -0.26
C GLU A 801 -23.65 20.32 0.57
N PRO A 802 -23.21 20.95 1.69
CA PRO A 802 -22.16 20.41 2.53
C PRO A 802 -22.66 19.17 3.30
N ALA A 803 -21.72 18.29 3.64
CA ALA A 803 -21.91 17.34 4.72
C ALA A 803 -21.53 17.99 6.04
N VAL A 804 -22.23 17.67 7.12
CA VAL A 804 -21.90 18.14 8.47
C VAL A 804 -21.68 16.93 9.36
N LEU A 805 -20.44 16.77 9.83
CA LEU A 805 -20.11 15.78 10.85
C LEU A 805 -20.25 16.41 12.22
N LYS A 806 -21.05 15.78 13.07
CA LYS A 806 -21.14 16.05 14.50
C LYS A 806 -20.46 14.92 15.26
N VAL A 807 -19.57 15.25 16.20
CA VAL A 807 -18.92 14.33 17.13
C VAL A 807 -19.20 14.78 18.54
N TRP A 808 -19.52 13.85 19.45
CA TRP A 808 -19.77 14.14 20.86
C TRP A 808 -19.36 12.99 21.77
N THR A 809 -19.26 13.27 23.06
CA THR A 809 -18.98 12.32 24.14
C THR A 809 -20.14 12.26 25.13
N ASP A 810 -20.24 11.20 25.92
CA ASP A 810 -21.28 11.04 26.96
C ASP A 810 -21.17 12.07 28.07
N ASP A 811 -19.97 12.58 28.35
CA ASP A 811 -19.70 13.63 29.35
C ASP A 811 -19.92 15.07 28.85
N GLY A 812 -20.51 15.22 27.65
CA GLY A 812 -21.10 16.47 27.14
C GLY A 812 -20.21 17.32 26.25
N TYR A 813 -19.00 16.87 25.89
CA TYR A 813 -18.19 17.55 24.88
C TYR A 813 -18.76 17.29 23.49
N GLN A 814 -18.81 18.31 22.64
CA GLN A 814 -19.27 18.18 21.28
C GLN A 814 -18.57 19.14 20.33
N VAL A 815 -18.46 18.75 19.09
CA VAL A 815 -17.92 19.58 18.00
C VAL A 815 -18.64 19.27 16.69
N MET A 816 -18.76 20.26 15.81
CA MET A 816 -19.27 20.08 14.46
C MET A 816 -18.29 20.65 13.45
N ILE A 817 -18.19 20.01 12.32
CA ILE A 817 -17.40 20.47 11.17
C ILE A 817 -18.24 20.39 9.89
N ASN A 818 -18.28 21.50 9.17
CA ASN A 818 -18.83 21.53 7.80
C ASN A 818 -17.76 21.00 6.83
N ILE A 819 -18.16 20.06 6.02
CA ILE A 819 -17.30 19.41 5.02
C ILE A 819 -17.85 19.82 3.65
N GLU A 820 -17.17 20.75 3.01
CA GLU A 820 -17.54 21.24 1.68
C GLU A 820 -17.01 20.31 0.61
N ASN A 821 -17.81 20.09 -0.44
CA ASN A 821 -17.40 19.40 -1.66
C ASN A 821 -16.91 20.47 -2.64
N ASN A 822 -15.59 20.67 -2.69
CA ASN A 822 -14.94 21.72 -3.49
C ASN A 822 -14.74 21.34 -4.96
#